data_1b11205cfb10aabc4a8532db7392c722
#
_entry.id   1b11205cfb10aabc4a8532db7392c722
#
_cell.length_a   1.000
_cell.length_b   1.000
_cell.length_c   1.000
_cell.angle_alpha   90.00
_cell.angle_beta   90.00
_cell.angle_gamma   90.00
#
_symmetry.space_group_name_H-M   'P 1'
#
loop_
_entity.id
_entity.type
_entity.pdbx_description
1 polymer ?
#
loop_
_entity_poly.entity_id
_entity_poly.type
_entity_poly.pdbx_seq_one_letter_code
_entity_poly.pdbx_strand_id
1 'polypeptide(L)'
;MSINSNEGNDFCNRYNEVLKSDKKKMIAAAAACTIVMGAGFGGYLYYGAYYASGWHTHDGSTYNILKETGEKALGYQIIDNTCYLFDDKGNAMADGWHKYRGDTYYVKDGVIQRGKMKIKGEEYYFSEESGIFRTGLCEINGGEYYFDDHGFPDTGFDSDGGYYYDESGKRVTGWAKINNVQYYFLKSGEMAKGFVEIEGKIYYFDDDDGHMATGWQDIDGKKYYFSESGAVHKGWMELEKKYYYSDEATGACAQGFAEIDGESYYFNDSCEMVKGWITIDKNRYHFADDGKMTKGWYEEPPEKYYFKGDGSAGKGFTKVKDKYYYFDKKNRLLSGWNEIGGNVYYFGRGGVVADGWEDIDEDTYYFDKTTHVAATGWTNTDQYTDDEKKKIKEFKSNVSKLVKFEKDDYKKDEKPDEKETQKLEELADKFGEKTFNAYDRKVYEKFGGAVFYQYYFYSDHTLCTGFHKINGYYFYFDEETGKKATGWKTIDGKRYYFGLTGAAAVGEFEEDGDKKYTFSNEGVLADGIVKIDAEWKFKKEDGSWAKSEFVTSKGKIYYIGEDEAALTGWHTIEDKLYHFDNDGKLSKGLFSDDSGLYYIDKNGAQKDKWVTAGDKTYYFDGDGKAVSGWREIDGTEFYFDSDHVLQNERTTNPGKIYFYQNRDAMRVPVYIDYK
;
A
#
# COMPACT_ATOMS: atom_id res chain seq x y z
N MET A 1 23.52 1.99 -50.31
CA MET A 1 24.09 1.41 -51.55
C MET A 1 24.85 2.51 -52.25
N SER A 2 26.14 2.36 -52.36
CA SER A 2 27.05 3.32 -53.00
C SER A 2 26.74 3.40 -54.50
N ILE A 3 26.32 4.55 -54.96
CA ILE A 3 26.26 4.86 -56.37
C ILE A 3 27.44 5.76 -56.68
N ASN A 4 28.28 5.25 -57.52
CA ASN A 4 29.57 5.78 -57.97
C ASN A 4 29.44 7.16 -58.61
N SER A 5 30.33 8.07 -58.21
CA SER A 5 30.63 9.39 -58.82
C SER A 5 31.41 9.26 -60.15
N ASN A 6 30.85 8.57 -61.12
CA ASN A 6 31.58 8.37 -62.42
C ASN A 6 30.77 8.68 -63.66
N GLU A 7 29.59 9.25 -63.61
CA GLU A 7 28.78 9.54 -64.77
C GLU A 7 29.08 10.94 -65.44
N GLY A 8 29.57 11.89 -64.60
CA GLY A 8 29.95 13.22 -65.17
C GLY A 8 31.14 13.26 -66.08
N ASN A 9 32.03 12.28 -66.00
CA ASN A 9 33.20 12.18 -66.87
C ASN A 9 32.95 11.44 -68.19
N ASP A 10 31.80 10.80 -68.34
CA ASP A 10 31.54 9.93 -69.47
C ASP A 10 31.06 10.70 -70.72
N PHE A 11 30.44 11.87 -70.50
CA PHE A 11 29.96 12.68 -71.62
C PHE A 11 31.12 13.39 -72.34
N CYS A 12 32.07 13.94 -71.58
CA CYS A 12 33.30 14.52 -72.22
C CYS A 12 34.18 13.44 -72.85
N ASN A 13 34.23 12.22 -72.30
CA ASN A 13 34.99 11.13 -72.85
C ASN A 13 34.32 10.52 -74.12
N ARG A 14 32.96 10.41 -74.13
CA ARG A 14 32.23 9.96 -75.32
C ARG A 14 32.38 10.98 -76.52
N TYR A 15 32.36 12.26 -76.23
CA TYR A 15 32.56 13.28 -77.24
C TYR A 15 33.98 13.24 -77.80
N ASN A 16 34.96 12.99 -76.96
CA ASN A 16 36.35 12.82 -77.41
C ASN A 16 36.60 11.47 -78.10
N GLU A 17 35.85 10.40 -77.79
CA GLU A 17 35.96 9.11 -78.47
C GLU A 17 35.29 9.12 -79.84
N VAL A 18 34.17 9.83 -80.01
CA VAL A 18 33.53 10.03 -81.32
C VAL A 18 34.43 10.82 -82.18
N LEU A 19 35.08 11.87 -81.68
CA LEU A 19 36.07 12.65 -82.48
C LEU A 19 37.33 11.83 -82.83
N LYS A 20 37.75 10.92 -81.94
CA LYS A 20 38.89 10.01 -82.23
C LYS A 20 38.54 8.91 -83.23
N SER A 21 37.29 8.44 -83.26
CA SER A 21 36.79 7.45 -84.19
C SER A 21 36.72 8.01 -85.61
N ASP A 22 36.26 9.23 -85.80
CA ASP A 22 36.17 9.88 -87.07
C ASP A 22 37.54 10.31 -87.57
N LYS A 23 38.47 10.73 -86.71
CA LYS A 23 39.84 10.99 -87.02
C LYS A 23 40.57 9.76 -87.62
N LYS A 24 40.32 8.55 -87.09
CA LYS A 24 40.86 7.29 -87.59
C LYS A 24 40.28 6.93 -88.98
N LYS A 25 39.02 7.22 -89.23
CA LYS A 25 38.40 6.99 -90.53
C LYS A 25 38.84 7.98 -91.56
N MET A 26 39.09 9.23 -91.18
CA MET A 26 39.65 10.25 -92.14
C MET A 26 41.10 10.00 -92.42
N ILE A 27 41.92 9.55 -91.49
CA ILE A 27 43.32 9.19 -91.75
C ILE A 27 43.41 7.93 -92.66
N ALA A 28 42.45 6.99 -92.53
CA ALA A 28 42.37 5.84 -93.45
C ALA A 28 41.91 6.23 -94.83
N ALA A 29 41.06 7.22 -95.02
CA ALA A 29 40.66 7.75 -96.34
C ALA A 29 41.77 8.55 -97.01
N ALA A 30 42.54 9.34 -96.25
CA ALA A 30 43.68 10.09 -96.76
C ALA A 30 44.88 9.18 -97.16
N ALA A 31 45.05 8.05 -96.46
CA ALA A 31 46.08 7.07 -96.83
C ALA A 31 45.68 6.22 -98.04
N ALA A 32 44.38 6.10 -98.32
CA ALA A 32 43.93 5.39 -99.54
C ALA A 32 44.02 6.22 -100.81
N CYS A 33 44.13 7.53 -100.72
CA CYS A 33 44.30 8.41 -101.86
C CYS A 33 45.75 8.59 -102.29
N THR A 34 46.73 8.04 -101.57
CA THR A 34 48.15 8.25 -101.86
C THR A 34 48.80 7.05 -102.58
N ILE A 35 48.03 6.04 -103.00
CA ILE A 35 48.60 4.83 -103.69
C ILE A 35 48.00 4.58 -105.06
N VAL A 36 47.51 5.59 -105.76
CA VAL A 36 47.25 5.47 -107.20
C VAL A 36 47.68 6.73 -107.89
N MET A 37 48.99 6.89 -108.03
CA MET A 37 49.55 7.72 -109.09
C MET A 37 50.82 7.06 -109.63
N GLY A 38 50.63 6.23 -110.57
CA GLY A 38 51.68 5.73 -111.49
C GLY A 38 51.12 5.64 -112.88
N ALA A 39 51.65 6.51 -113.73
CA ALA A 39 51.72 6.54 -115.17
C ALA A 39 50.43 6.89 -115.95
N GLY A 40 50.49 8.04 -116.59
CA GLY A 40 49.99 8.24 -117.95
C GLY A 40 49.13 9.49 -118.17
N PHE A 41 49.83 10.52 -118.67
CA PHE A 41 49.39 11.63 -119.46
C PHE A 41 48.00 12.22 -119.46
N GLY A 42 47.95 13.52 -119.25
CA GLY A 42 46.92 14.41 -119.71
C GLY A 42 46.42 15.36 -118.65
N GLY A 43 47.07 16.52 -118.57
CA GLY A 43 46.78 17.57 -117.66
C GLY A 43 45.37 18.12 -117.67
N TYR A 44 44.80 18.12 -116.53
CA TYR A 44 43.91 19.17 -116.06
C TYR A 44 44.32 19.49 -114.66
N LEU A 45 44.95 20.66 -114.50
CA LEU A 45 45.17 21.25 -113.23
C LEU A 45 43.80 21.64 -112.65
N TYR A 46 43.26 20.80 -111.81
CA TYR A 46 42.20 21.22 -110.89
C TYR A 46 42.89 21.96 -109.75
N TYR A 47 42.94 23.28 -109.92
CA TYR A 47 43.25 24.13 -108.77
C TYR A 47 42.12 23.90 -107.72
N GLY A 48 42.31 22.98 -106.88
CA GLY A 48 41.59 23.00 -105.62
C GLY A 48 42.07 24.21 -104.88
N ALA A 49 41.26 25.21 -104.82
CA ALA A 49 41.53 26.39 -103.99
C ALA A 49 41.69 25.88 -102.58
N TYR A 50 42.92 25.80 -102.08
CA TYR A 50 43.18 25.69 -100.63
C TYR A 50 42.60 26.94 -100.00
N TYR A 51 41.40 26.84 -99.41
CA TYR A 51 40.91 27.92 -98.54
C TYR A 51 41.86 28.02 -97.37
N ALA A 52 42.48 29.17 -97.23
CA ALA A 52 43.28 29.42 -96.04
C ALA A 52 42.34 29.29 -94.79
N SER A 53 42.83 28.67 -93.71
CA SER A 53 42.08 28.64 -92.48
C SER A 53 41.75 30.05 -91.97
N GLY A 54 40.59 30.25 -91.38
CA GLY A 54 40.16 31.53 -90.88
C GLY A 54 38.85 32.01 -91.51
N TRP A 55 38.53 33.26 -91.32
CA TRP A 55 37.29 33.86 -91.75
C TRP A 55 37.23 34.19 -93.19
N HIS A 56 36.16 33.84 -93.90
CA HIS A 56 35.89 34.06 -95.28
C HIS A 56 34.48 34.64 -95.50
N THR A 57 34.31 35.50 -96.48
CA THR A 57 33.01 35.99 -96.95
C THR A 57 32.85 35.71 -98.42
N HIS A 58 31.79 35.01 -98.82
CA HIS A 58 31.43 34.77 -100.19
C HIS A 58 29.94 34.86 -100.41
N ASP A 59 29.48 35.54 -101.44
CA ASP A 59 28.06 35.79 -101.73
C ASP A 59 27.23 36.27 -100.51
N GLY A 60 27.81 37.19 -99.71
CA GLY A 60 27.19 37.78 -98.57
C GLY A 60 27.10 36.84 -97.32
N SER A 61 27.63 35.66 -97.43
CA SER A 61 27.70 34.69 -96.32
C SER A 61 29.08 34.67 -95.72
N THR A 62 29.21 34.84 -94.42
CA THR A 62 30.45 34.74 -93.63
C THR A 62 30.60 33.34 -93.05
N TYR A 63 31.78 32.72 -93.27
CA TYR A 63 32.08 31.39 -92.67
C TYR A 63 33.52 31.33 -92.18
N ASN A 64 33.82 30.35 -91.37
CA ASN A 64 35.19 30.13 -90.88
C ASN A 64 35.70 28.75 -91.35
N ILE A 65 36.92 28.69 -91.87
CA ILE A 65 37.60 27.43 -92.14
C ILE A 65 38.46 27.10 -90.94
N LEU A 66 38.13 25.99 -90.32
CA LEU A 66 38.83 25.54 -89.10
C LEU A 66 40.25 25.12 -89.42
N LYS A 67 41.19 25.67 -88.68
CA LYS A 67 42.65 25.43 -88.89
C LYS A 67 43.02 23.96 -88.71
N GLU A 68 42.32 23.25 -87.85
CA GLU A 68 42.65 21.86 -87.54
C GLU A 68 42.13 20.85 -88.56
N THR A 69 41.01 21.12 -89.18
CA THR A 69 40.33 20.18 -90.06
C THR A 69 40.34 20.63 -91.52
N GLY A 70 40.53 21.92 -91.83
CA GLY A 70 40.42 22.50 -93.20
C GLY A 70 38.97 22.54 -93.69
N GLU A 71 38.00 22.30 -92.84
CA GLU A 71 36.56 22.29 -93.12
C GLU A 71 35.89 23.55 -92.63
N LYS A 72 34.71 23.88 -93.20
CA LYS A 72 33.88 24.94 -92.69
C LYS A 72 33.42 24.63 -91.25
N ALA A 73 33.49 25.62 -90.36
CA ALA A 73 32.91 25.55 -89.03
C ALA A 73 31.42 25.35 -89.15
N LEU A 74 30.89 24.40 -88.40
CA LEU A 74 29.44 24.12 -88.28
C LEU A 74 29.00 24.17 -86.83
N GLY A 75 27.79 24.65 -86.59
CA GLY A 75 27.19 24.70 -85.25
C GLY A 75 27.93 25.63 -84.33
N TYR A 76 27.94 25.29 -83.06
CA TYR A 76 28.62 26.05 -81.99
C TYR A 76 30.16 25.78 -82.08
N GLN A 77 30.93 26.84 -82.16
CA GLN A 77 32.38 26.76 -82.26
C GLN A 77 33.03 27.84 -81.38
N ILE A 78 34.14 27.48 -80.78
CA ILE A 78 35.00 28.44 -80.08
C ILE A 78 36.25 28.66 -80.99
N ILE A 79 36.37 29.86 -81.43
CA ILE A 79 37.49 30.27 -82.31
C ILE A 79 38.19 31.46 -81.67
N ASP A 80 39.48 31.31 -81.37
CA ASP A 80 40.26 32.31 -80.64
C ASP A 80 39.57 32.88 -79.40
N ASN A 81 39.07 31.94 -78.55
CA ASN A 81 38.35 32.24 -77.30
C ASN A 81 37.01 33.02 -77.45
N THR A 82 36.47 33.07 -78.65
CA THR A 82 35.21 33.69 -79.00
C THR A 82 34.21 32.65 -79.49
N CYS A 83 32.97 32.69 -78.98
CA CYS A 83 31.93 31.74 -79.34
C CYS A 83 31.17 32.22 -80.58
N TYR A 84 31.06 31.33 -81.56
CA TYR A 84 30.34 31.57 -82.83
C TYR A 84 29.30 30.48 -83.06
N LEU A 85 28.25 30.84 -83.77
CA LEU A 85 27.23 29.90 -84.19
C LEU A 85 27.15 29.89 -85.72
N PHE A 86 27.26 28.70 -86.32
CA PHE A 86 27.17 28.49 -87.73
C PHE A 86 25.98 27.62 -88.09
N ASP A 87 25.39 27.87 -89.29
CA ASP A 87 24.31 27.01 -89.79
C ASP A 87 24.89 25.68 -90.37
N ASP A 88 23.99 24.79 -90.84
CA ASP A 88 24.36 23.49 -91.38
C ASP A 88 25.16 23.58 -92.72
N LYS A 89 25.24 24.76 -93.27
CA LYS A 89 26.05 25.05 -94.50
C LYS A 89 27.40 25.71 -94.16
N GLY A 90 27.62 25.97 -92.87
CA GLY A 90 28.81 26.61 -92.34
C GLY A 90 28.80 28.12 -92.43
N ASN A 91 27.66 28.78 -92.63
CA ASN A 91 27.58 30.22 -92.64
C ASN A 91 27.38 30.71 -91.19
N ALA A 92 28.06 31.78 -90.80
CA ALA A 92 27.84 32.39 -89.50
C ALA A 92 26.39 32.87 -89.40
N MET A 93 25.77 32.63 -88.26
CA MET A 93 24.36 33.04 -88.00
C MET A 93 24.28 34.55 -87.92
N ALA A 94 23.19 35.07 -88.48
CA ALA A 94 22.88 36.49 -88.41
C ALA A 94 22.56 36.96 -86.96
N ASP A 95 22.63 38.28 -86.76
CA ASP A 95 22.26 38.86 -85.46
C ASP A 95 20.82 38.52 -85.05
N GLY A 96 20.66 38.13 -83.83
CA GLY A 96 19.35 37.79 -83.27
C GLY A 96 19.34 36.47 -82.41
N TRP A 97 18.13 36.03 -82.04
CA TRP A 97 17.92 34.81 -81.29
C TRP A 97 18.00 33.56 -82.20
N HIS A 98 18.77 32.58 -81.78
CA HIS A 98 18.95 31.32 -82.49
C HIS A 98 18.79 30.12 -81.54
N LYS A 99 18.24 29.02 -82.08
CA LYS A 99 18.20 27.72 -81.39
C LYS A 99 19.19 26.75 -82.08
N TYR A 100 20.00 26.13 -81.26
CA TYR A 100 20.93 25.09 -81.77
C TYR A 100 21.02 23.96 -80.74
N ARG A 101 20.69 22.73 -81.17
CA ARG A 101 20.70 21.52 -80.36
C ARG A 101 19.90 21.64 -79.04
N GLY A 102 18.81 22.40 -79.04
CA GLY A 102 17.95 22.63 -77.89
C GLY A 102 18.27 23.85 -77.03
N ASP A 103 19.46 24.38 -77.17
CA ASP A 103 19.90 25.59 -76.47
C ASP A 103 19.55 26.86 -77.26
N THR A 104 19.31 27.95 -76.54
CA THR A 104 19.02 29.27 -77.14
C THR A 104 20.23 30.18 -76.98
N TYR A 105 20.59 30.88 -78.05
CA TYR A 105 21.69 31.82 -78.09
C TYR A 105 21.25 33.15 -78.70
N TYR A 106 21.94 34.19 -78.32
CA TYR A 106 21.80 35.47 -79.05
C TYR A 106 23.13 35.84 -79.75
N VAL A 107 23.06 36.01 -81.01
CA VAL A 107 24.18 36.44 -81.80
C VAL A 107 24.06 37.96 -82.03
N LYS A 108 25.16 38.67 -81.91
CA LYS A 108 25.30 40.08 -82.23
C LYS A 108 26.72 40.32 -82.81
N ASP A 109 26.74 41.08 -83.91
CA ASP A 109 27.99 41.32 -84.68
C ASP A 109 28.72 39.99 -84.99
N GLY A 110 27.90 38.96 -85.30
CA GLY A 110 28.43 37.61 -85.68
C GLY A 110 28.92 36.78 -84.50
N VAL A 111 28.87 37.26 -83.26
CA VAL A 111 29.39 36.58 -82.03
C VAL A 111 28.26 36.21 -81.09
N ILE A 112 28.32 35.00 -80.53
CA ILE A 112 27.46 34.60 -79.51
C ILE A 112 27.69 35.49 -78.25
N GLN A 113 26.61 36.09 -77.75
CA GLN A 113 26.70 36.96 -76.58
C GLN A 113 26.82 36.14 -75.32
N ARG A 114 27.58 36.63 -74.34
CA ARG A 114 27.83 36.04 -73.03
C ARG A 114 27.71 37.09 -71.95
N GLY A 115 27.30 36.68 -70.73
CA GLY A 115 27.09 37.60 -69.65
C GLY A 115 25.88 38.49 -69.84
N LYS A 116 25.91 39.67 -69.24
CA LYS A 116 24.79 40.65 -69.29
C LYS A 116 24.79 41.42 -70.55
N MET A 117 23.64 41.54 -71.22
CA MET A 117 23.48 42.28 -72.45
C MET A 117 22.13 42.97 -72.54
N LYS A 118 22.08 44.20 -73.08
CA LYS A 118 20.82 44.90 -73.41
C LYS A 118 20.38 44.57 -74.85
N ILE A 119 19.14 44.04 -74.95
CA ILE A 119 18.48 43.75 -76.21
C ILE A 119 17.17 44.53 -76.26
N LYS A 120 16.97 45.45 -77.17
CA LYS A 120 15.80 46.32 -77.35
C LYS A 120 15.39 47.07 -76.05
N GLY A 121 16.37 47.38 -75.20
CA GLY A 121 16.14 48.11 -73.94
C GLY A 121 16.04 47.26 -72.67
N GLU A 122 15.75 46.00 -72.79
CA GLU A 122 15.68 44.99 -71.69
C GLU A 122 17.06 44.36 -71.49
N GLU A 123 17.42 44.08 -70.22
CA GLU A 123 18.69 43.39 -69.88
C GLU A 123 18.44 41.89 -69.79
N TYR A 124 19.34 41.14 -70.49
CA TYR A 124 19.31 39.67 -70.48
C TYR A 124 20.65 39.12 -70.00
N TYR A 125 20.62 37.94 -69.49
CA TYR A 125 21.79 37.21 -68.99
C TYR A 125 22.00 35.90 -69.78
N PHE A 126 23.19 35.74 -70.28
CA PHE A 126 23.65 34.57 -71.02
C PHE A 126 24.78 33.91 -70.25
N SER A 127 24.87 32.60 -70.28
CA SER A 127 25.96 31.88 -69.60
C SER A 127 27.33 32.51 -70.07
N GLU A 128 28.14 32.87 -69.08
CA GLU A 128 29.47 33.47 -69.35
C GLU A 128 30.41 32.52 -69.99
N GLU A 129 30.23 31.21 -69.83
CA GLU A 129 31.08 30.21 -70.45
C GLU A 129 30.64 29.87 -71.88
N SER A 130 29.34 29.60 -72.05
CA SER A 130 28.76 29.03 -73.25
C SER A 130 27.91 30.02 -74.09
N GLY A 131 27.44 31.11 -73.51
CA GLY A 131 26.48 32.03 -74.14
C GLY A 131 25.07 31.47 -74.28
N ILE A 132 24.73 30.37 -73.57
CA ILE A 132 23.40 29.79 -73.60
C ILE A 132 22.47 30.67 -72.82
N PHE A 133 21.31 31.03 -73.37
CA PHE A 133 20.22 31.67 -72.72
C PHE A 133 19.29 30.61 -72.16
N ARG A 134 18.95 30.74 -70.86
CA ARG A 134 18.08 29.81 -70.15
C ARG A 134 17.05 30.59 -69.37
N THR A 135 15.83 30.03 -69.25
CA THR A 135 14.76 30.54 -68.40
C THR A 135 14.08 29.38 -67.68
N GLY A 136 13.47 29.64 -66.53
CA GLY A 136 12.84 28.65 -65.76
C GLY A 136 13.82 27.65 -65.13
N LEU A 137 13.33 26.47 -64.76
CA LEU A 137 14.14 25.42 -64.17
C LEU A 137 15.00 24.73 -65.26
N CYS A 138 16.31 24.74 -65.06
CA CYS A 138 17.27 24.17 -65.99
C CYS A 138 18.28 23.27 -65.25
N GLU A 139 18.57 22.10 -65.80
CA GLU A 139 19.65 21.25 -65.30
C GLU A 139 20.96 21.66 -66.00
N ILE A 140 22.01 21.99 -65.24
CA ILE A 140 23.35 22.37 -65.76
C ILE A 140 24.36 21.59 -64.93
N ASN A 141 25.14 20.76 -65.64
CA ASN A 141 26.19 19.93 -65.02
C ASN A 141 25.75 19.12 -63.80
N GLY A 142 24.49 18.55 -63.86
CA GLY A 142 23.91 17.77 -62.79
C GLY A 142 23.39 18.60 -61.56
N GLY A 143 23.35 19.92 -61.71
CA GLY A 143 22.68 20.83 -60.76
C GLY A 143 21.45 21.45 -61.39
N GLU A 144 20.42 21.69 -60.63
CA GLU A 144 19.23 22.39 -61.07
C GLU A 144 19.35 23.87 -60.73
N TYR A 145 19.06 24.72 -61.70
CA TYR A 145 19.15 26.17 -61.61
C TYR A 145 17.82 26.76 -62.07
N TYR A 146 17.43 27.83 -61.45
CA TYR A 146 16.25 28.59 -61.87
C TYR A 146 16.67 29.96 -62.40
N PHE A 147 16.15 30.31 -63.54
CA PHE A 147 16.42 31.59 -64.17
C PHE A 147 15.09 32.31 -64.47
N ASP A 148 15.04 33.62 -64.26
CA ASP A 148 13.88 34.43 -64.58
C ASP A 148 13.66 34.49 -66.11
N ASP A 149 12.63 35.19 -66.53
CA ASP A 149 12.28 35.35 -67.97
C ASP A 149 13.33 36.11 -68.74
N HIS A 150 14.28 36.75 -68.06
CA HIS A 150 15.39 37.46 -68.66
C HIS A 150 16.74 36.73 -68.58
N GLY A 151 16.69 35.50 -68.02
CA GLY A 151 17.86 34.66 -67.91
C GLY A 151 18.76 34.96 -66.72
N PHE A 152 18.32 35.84 -65.79
CA PHE A 152 19.07 36.06 -64.57
C PHE A 152 18.82 34.92 -63.60
N PRO A 153 19.84 34.51 -62.84
CA PRO A 153 19.59 33.58 -61.76
C PRO A 153 18.56 34.13 -60.80
N ASP A 154 17.47 33.40 -60.56
CA ASP A 154 16.56 33.69 -59.50
C ASP A 154 17.16 33.16 -58.21
N THR A 155 17.09 33.92 -57.10
CA THR A 155 17.79 33.65 -55.88
C THR A 155 16.87 33.78 -54.69
N GLY A 156 17.12 33.02 -53.60
CA GLY A 156 16.30 33.01 -52.43
C GLY A 156 15.25 31.91 -52.46
N PHE A 157 14.21 32.08 -51.65
CA PHE A 157 13.07 31.15 -51.62
C PHE A 157 12.21 31.37 -52.88
N ASP A 158 11.71 30.28 -53.45
CA ASP A 158 10.69 30.35 -54.48
C ASP A 158 9.36 30.95 -53.96
N SER A 159 8.43 31.20 -54.84
CA SER A 159 7.11 31.86 -54.48
C SER A 159 6.32 31.08 -53.43
N ASP A 160 6.48 29.78 -53.40
CA ASP A 160 5.75 28.89 -52.49
C ASP A 160 6.59 28.55 -51.23
N GLY A 161 7.85 29.04 -51.15
CA GLY A 161 8.78 28.80 -50.05
C GLY A 161 9.28 27.37 -49.94
N GLY A 162 9.05 26.54 -50.97
CA GLY A 162 9.41 25.14 -50.98
C GLY A 162 10.84 24.81 -51.39
N TYR A 163 11.47 25.70 -52.17
CA TYR A 163 12.82 25.58 -52.67
C TYR A 163 13.64 26.84 -52.36
N TYR A 164 14.95 26.67 -52.30
CA TYR A 164 15.86 27.78 -52.14
C TYR A 164 16.96 27.71 -53.19
N TYR A 165 17.20 28.84 -53.80
CA TYR A 165 18.25 29.00 -54.84
C TYR A 165 19.36 29.91 -54.30
N ASP A 166 20.61 29.50 -54.47
CA ASP A 166 21.78 30.28 -54.07
C ASP A 166 22.00 31.50 -54.97
N GLU A 167 23.03 32.28 -54.68
CA GLU A 167 23.36 33.48 -55.45
C GLU A 167 23.65 33.20 -56.96
N SER A 168 23.91 31.96 -57.32
CA SER A 168 24.08 31.54 -58.70
C SER A 168 22.81 31.06 -59.40
N GLY A 169 21.66 31.03 -58.62
CA GLY A 169 20.39 30.45 -59.04
C GLY A 169 20.38 28.93 -58.96
N LYS A 170 21.38 28.32 -58.33
CA LYS A 170 21.42 26.87 -58.12
C LYS A 170 20.55 26.43 -56.99
N ARG A 171 19.70 25.43 -57.25
CA ARG A 171 18.83 24.85 -56.21
C ARG A 171 19.69 24.19 -55.12
N VAL A 172 19.45 24.62 -53.89
CA VAL A 172 20.17 24.13 -52.73
C VAL A 172 19.62 22.75 -52.32
N THR A 173 20.51 21.86 -51.91
CA THR A 173 20.20 20.57 -51.34
C THR A 173 21.06 20.33 -50.08
N GLY A 174 20.56 19.59 -49.08
CA GLY A 174 21.28 19.38 -47.85
C GLY A 174 21.16 20.56 -46.89
N TRP A 175 22.10 20.67 -45.97
CA TRP A 175 22.13 21.71 -44.95
C TRP A 175 22.41 23.11 -45.52
N ALA A 176 21.59 24.07 -45.14
CA ALA A 176 21.79 25.48 -45.49
C ALA A 176 21.49 26.41 -44.29
N LYS A 177 22.34 27.41 -44.11
CA LYS A 177 22.12 28.47 -43.13
C LYS A 177 21.77 29.76 -43.88
N ILE A 178 20.50 30.16 -43.75
CA ILE A 178 19.94 31.30 -44.44
C ILE A 178 19.50 32.32 -43.41
N ASN A 179 19.97 33.56 -43.49
CA ASN A 179 19.66 34.62 -42.52
C ASN A 179 19.82 34.18 -41.03
N ASN A 180 20.87 33.42 -40.75
CA ASN A 180 21.18 32.88 -39.45
C ASN A 180 20.26 31.74 -38.96
N VAL A 181 19.31 31.28 -39.77
CA VAL A 181 18.41 30.16 -39.51
C VAL A 181 18.90 28.94 -40.25
N GLN A 182 18.81 27.77 -39.63
CA GLN A 182 19.23 26.52 -40.20
C GLN A 182 18.06 25.83 -40.88
N TYR A 183 18.26 25.41 -42.13
CA TYR A 183 17.33 24.65 -42.97
C TYR A 183 18.00 23.37 -43.47
N TYR A 184 17.16 22.45 -43.93
CA TYR A 184 17.61 21.30 -44.67
C TYR A 184 16.75 21.14 -45.93
N PHE A 185 17.39 20.98 -47.08
CA PHE A 185 16.70 20.71 -48.33
C PHE A 185 16.95 19.25 -48.74
N LEU A 186 15.86 18.55 -49.00
CA LEU A 186 15.90 17.15 -49.42
C LEU A 186 16.72 17.00 -50.72
N LYS A 187 17.02 15.75 -51.11
CA LYS A 187 17.67 15.47 -52.39
C LYS A 187 16.86 15.97 -53.60
N SER A 188 15.53 16.07 -53.42
CA SER A 188 14.62 16.69 -54.40
C SER A 188 14.78 18.21 -54.48
N GLY A 189 15.50 18.82 -53.56
CA GLY A 189 15.59 20.27 -53.35
C GLY A 189 14.45 20.86 -52.52
N GLU A 190 13.40 20.10 -52.20
CA GLU A 190 12.30 20.55 -51.36
C GLU A 190 12.77 20.84 -49.92
N MET A 191 12.30 21.92 -49.35
CA MET A 191 12.56 22.26 -47.95
C MET A 191 11.98 21.18 -47.02
N ALA A 192 12.82 20.66 -46.16
CA ALA A 192 12.40 19.68 -45.15
C ALA A 192 11.42 20.30 -44.19
N LYS A 193 10.35 19.55 -43.86
CA LYS A 193 9.33 19.87 -42.87
C LYS A 193 9.03 18.64 -42.01
N GLY A 194 8.59 18.86 -40.76
CA GLY A 194 8.32 17.76 -39.84
C GLY A 194 9.60 17.02 -39.43
N PHE A 195 9.41 15.77 -38.99
CA PHE A 195 10.54 14.90 -38.59
C PHE A 195 11.28 14.34 -39.83
N VAL A 196 12.57 14.57 -39.87
CA VAL A 196 13.45 14.07 -40.94
C VAL A 196 14.68 13.39 -40.36
N GLU A 197 14.96 12.17 -40.82
CA GLU A 197 16.19 11.46 -40.47
C GLU A 197 17.32 11.84 -41.45
N ILE A 198 18.39 12.38 -40.90
CA ILE A 198 19.57 12.79 -41.66
C ILE A 198 20.80 12.14 -41.01
N GLU A 199 21.51 11.29 -41.76
CA GLU A 199 22.71 10.57 -41.29
C GLU A 199 22.50 9.83 -39.96
N GLY A 200 21.33 9.19 -39.79
CA GLY A 200 20.98 8.40 -38.60
C GLY A 200 20.57 9.25 -37.39
N LYS A 201 20.43 10.56 -37.53
CA LYS A 201 19.90 11.45 -36.50
C LYS A 201 18.56 12.01 -36.95
N ILE A 202 17.66 12.18 -35.99
CA ILE A 202 16.32 12.75 -36.24
C ILE A 202 16.37 14.23 -35.94
N TYR A 203 15.84 15.02 -36.85
CA TYR A 203 15.64 16.47 -36.75
C TYR A 203 14.18 16.79 -36.93
N TYR A 204 13.77 17.93 -36.46
CA TYR A 204 12.44 18.46 -36.75
C TYR A 204 12.59 19.84 -37.38
N PHE A 205 11.92 20.04 -38.47
CA PHE A 205 11.79 21.31 -39.17
C PHE A 205 10.34 21.78 -39.04
N ASP A 206 10.16 23.03 -38.69
CA ASP A 206 8.82 23.60 -38.47
C ASP A 206 7.97 23.40 -39.76
N ASP A 207 6.71 23.00 -39.58
CA ASP A 207 5.83 22.67 -40.70
C ASP A 207 5.41 23.89 -41.49
N ASP A 208 5.47 25.10 -40.91
CA ASP A 208 5.12 26.34 -41.60
C ASP A 208 6.31 26.93 -42.32
N ASP A 209 7.42 27.13 -41.61
CA ASP A 209 8.55 27.93 -42.13
C ASP A 209 9.85 27.10 -42.37
N GLY A 210 9.88 25.82 -42.04
CA GLY A 210 11.03 24.93 -42.24
C GLY A 210 12.22 25.24 -41.33
N HIS A 211 12.06 26.03 -40.28
CA HIS A 211 13.13 26.29 -39.33
C HIS A 211 13.52 25.05 -38.55
N MET A 212 14.81 24.76 -38.46
CA MET A 212 15.28 23.64 -37.64
C MET A 212 15.02 23.89 -36.16
N ALA A 213 14.34 22.96 -35.53
CA ALA A 213 14.04 22.99 -34.07
C ALA A 213 15.30 22.84 -33.24
N THR A 214 15.38 23.58 -32.13
CA THR A 214 16.38 23.45 -31.07
C THR A 214 15.73 23.63 -29.69
N GLY A 215 16.33 23.07 -28.63
CA GLY A 215 15.76 23.14 -27.29
C GLY A 215 14.47 22.33 -27.14
N TRP A 216 13.62 22.72 -26.19
CA TRP A 216 12.34 22.08 -25.97
C TRP A 216 11.31 22.47 -27.03
N GLN A 217 10.64 21.46 -27.57
CA GLN A 217 9.55 21.64 -28.54
C GLN A 217 8.35 20.77 -28.12
N ASP A 218 7.15 21.27 -28.32
CA ASP A 218 5.90 20.54 -28.16
C ASP A 218 5.31 20.29 -29.56
N ILE A 219 5.32 19.04 -29.96
CA ILE A 219 4.94 18.63 -31.31
C ILE A 219 3.88 17.54 -31.17
N ASP A 220 2.69 17.77 -31.68
CA ASP A 220 1.56 16.85 -31.60
C ASP A 220 1.25 16.40 -30.16
N GLY A 221 1.39 17.30 -29.17
CA GLY A 221 1.12 17.04 -27.76
C GLY A 221 2.19 16.18 -27.08
N LYS A 222 3.32 15.95 -27.73
CA LYS A 222 4.51 15.30 -27.13
C LYS A 222 5.67 16.28 -27.05
N LYS A 223 6.42 16.20 -25.97
CA LYS A 223 7.60 17.04 -25.79
C LYS A 223 8.84 16.35 -26.33
N TYR A 224 9.68 17.14 -27.00
CA TYR A 224 10.96 16.72 -27.52
C TYR A 224 12.03 17.71 -27.10
N TYR A 225 13.23 17.23 -26.95
CA TYR A 225 14.39 18.09 -26.75
C TYR A 225 15.38 17.93 -27.89
N PHE A 226 15.69 19.02 -28.58
CA PHE A 226 16.65 19.06 -29.64
C PHE A 226 17.94 19.75 -29.16
N SER A 227 19.06 19.14 -29.43
CA SER A 227 20.37 19.73 -29.13
C SER A 227 20.58 21.05 -29.87
N GLU A 228 21.63 21.79 -29.55
CA GLU A 228 22.03 22.98 -30.31
C GLU A 228 22.31 22.66 -31.78
N SER A 229 22.71 21.43 -32.10
CA SER A 229 22.90 20.97 -33.48
C SER A 229 21.59 20.59 -34.19
N GLY A 230 20.42 20.67 -33.50
CA GLY A 230 19.12 20.32 -34.02
C GLY A 230 18.76 18.84 -33.95
N ALA A 231 19.67 17.98 -33.56
CA ALA A 231 19.36 16.56 -33.42
C ALA A 231 18.50 16.30 -32.18
N VAL A 232 17.41 15.50 -32.32
CA VAL A 232 16.58 15.10 -31.19
C VAL A 232 17.43 14.32 -30.20
N HIS A 233 17.23 14.63 -28.92
CA HIS A 233 17.86 13.86 -27.84
C HIS A 233 17.18 12.52 -27.69
N LYS A 234 17.94 11.48 -27.38
CA LYS A 234 17.47 10.12 -27.10
C LYS A 234 18.14 9.62 -25.82
N GLY A 235 17.40 8.83 -25.06
CA GLY A 235 17.88 8.29 -23.78
C GLY A 235 17.86 9.32 -22.64
N TRP A 236 18.71 9.08 -21.64
CA TRP A 236 18.80 9.92 -20.45
C TRP A 236 19.49 11.27 -20.73
N MET A 237 18.95 12.31 -20.11
CA MET A 237 19.46 13.67 -20.20
C MET A 237 19.39 14.36 -18.84
N GLU A 238 20.42 15.09 -18.49
CA GLU A 238 20.44 16.00 -17.34
C GLU A 238 20.50 17.45 -17.83
N LEU A 239 19.52 18.25 -17.42
CA LEU A 239 19.47 19.69 -17.65
C LEU A 239 19.14 20.39 -16.35
N GLU A 240 19.95 21.37 -15.92
CA GLU A 240 19.73 22.17 -14.72
C GLU A 240 19.49 21.32 -13.47
N LYS A 241 20.21 20.21 -13.31
CA LYS A 241 20.08 19.23 -12.20
C LYS A 241 18.75 18.47 -12.20
N LYS A 242 17.99 18.52 -13.27
CA LYS A 242 16.80 17.71 -13.51
C LYS A 242 17.12 16.64 -14.52
N TYR A 243 16.49 15.49 -14.36
CA TYR A 243 16.69 14.33 -15.25
C TYR A 243 15.46 14.14 -16.11
N TYR A 244 15.71 13.78 -17.36
CA TYR A 244 14.71 13.52 -18.37
C TYR A 244 15.06 12.24 -19.11
N TYR A 245 14.08 11.62 -19.72
CA TYR A 245 14.31 10.49 -20.60
C TYR A 245 13.53 10.66 -21.88
N SER A 246 14.20 10.53 -22.99
CA SER A 246 13.59 10.52 -24.32
C SER A 246 13.64 9.13 -24.90
N ASP A 247 12.54 8.69 -25.48
CA ASP A 247 12.39 7.38 -26.10
C ASP A 247 13.46 7.16 -27.18
N GLU A 248 14.12 6.01 -27.13
CA GLU A 248 15.26 5.70 -28.02
C GLU A 248 14.88 5.60 -29.49
N ALA A 249 13.63 5.26 -29.82
CA ALA A 249 13.17 5.16 -31.19
C ALA A 249 12.68 6.51 -31.71
N THR A 250 11.85 7.21 -30.94
CA THR A 250 11.14 8.41 -31.40
C THR A 250 11.76 9.72 -30.94
N GLY A 251 12.53 9.72 -29.85
CA GLY A 251 13.00 10.91 -29.16
C GLY A 251 11.96 11.65 -28.33
N ALA A 252 10.72 11.15 -28.28
CA ALA A 252 9.67 11.74 -27.46
C ALA A 252 10.01 11.63 -25.97
N CYS A 253 9.86 12.73 -25.23
CA CYS A 253 10.16 12.77 -23.81
C CYS A 253 9.13 11.99 -23.01
N ALA A 254 9.59 11.17 -22.07
CA ALA A 254 8.74 10.37 -21.21
C ALA A 254 7.87 11.25 -20.30
N GLN A 255 6.60 10.89 -20.17
CA GLN A 255 5.64 11.47 -19.22
C GLN A 255 4.85 10.34 -18.55
N GLY A 256 4.49 10.51 -17.26
CA GLY A 256 3.85 9.47 -16.51
C GLY A 256 4.80 8.34 -16.12
N PHE A 257 4.25 7.13 -15.94
CA PHE A 257 5.08 5.94 -15.67
C PHE A 257 5.80 5.47 -16.93
N ALA A 258 7.08 5.20 -16.77
CA ALA A 258 7.92 4.65 -17.83
C ALA A 258 8.79 3.51 -17.29
N GLU A 259 8.93 2.44 -18.07
CA GLU A 259 9.87 1.35 -17.80
C GLU A 259 11.09 1.50 -18.68
N ILE A 260 12.25 1.66 -18.04
CA ILE A 260 13.52 1.92 -18.71
C ILE A 260 14.53 0.92 -18.13
N ASP A 261 15.10 0.09 -18.98
CA ASP A 261 16.07 -0.96 -18.60
C ASP A 261 15.56 -1.90 -17.50
N GLY A 262 14.23 -2.19 -17.48
CA GLY A 262 13.58 -3.06 -16.50
C GLY A 262 13.29 -2.40 -15.15
N GLU A 263 13.57 -1.11 -15.01
CA GLU A 263 13.24 -0.31 -13.82
C GLU A 263 12.12 0.67 -14.14
N SER A 264 11.27 0.95 -13.16
CA SER A 264 10.12 1.85 -13.30
C SER A 264 10.48 3.24 -12.79
N TYR A 265 10.12 4.24 -13.57
CA TYR A 265 10.29 5.66 -13.27
C TYR A 265 8.96 6.40 -13.43
N TYR A 266 8.91 7.61 -12.94
CA TYR A 266 7.79 8.52 -13.21
C TYR A 266 8.30 9.89 -13.61
N PHE A 267 7.74 10.42 -14.69
CA PHE A 267 8.04 11.75 -15.18
C PHE A 267 6.78 12.62 -15.07
N ASN A 268 6.94 13.84 -14.59
CA ASN A 268 5.84 14.79 -14.49
C ASN A 268 5.43 15.34 -15.88
N ASP A 269 4.42 16.19 -15.93
CA ASP A 269 3.93 16.79 -17.19
C ASP A 269 4.97 17.70 -17.88
N SER A 270 6.00 18.09 -17.16
CA SER A 270 7.17 18.79 -17.71
C SER A 270 8.28 17.83 -18.15
N CYS A 271 8.02 16.52 -18.17
CA CYS A 271 8.99 15.45 -18.44
C CYS A 271 10.14 15.34 -17.43
N GLU A 272 10.05 15.98 -16.28
CA GLU A 272 11.08 15.88 -15.26
C GLU A 272 10.91 14.58 -14.46
N MET A 273 12.00 13.82 -14.29
CA MET A 273 12.02 12.62 -13.46
C MET A 273 11.71 12.97 -12.01
N VAL A 274 10.70 12.29 -11.45
CA VAL A 274 10.27 12.50 -10.07
C VAL A 274 11.14 11.68 -9.12
N LYS A 275 11.45 12.26 -7.97
CA LYS A 275 12.16 11.64 -6.83
C LYS A 275 11.36 11.85 -5.55
N GLY A 276 11.56 10.96 -4.57
CA GLY A 276 10.86 11.02 -3.29
C GLY A 276 9.38 10.67 -3.39
N TRP A 277 8.58 11.20 -2.49
CA TRP A 277 7.17 10.91 -2.37
C TRP A 277 6.28 11.68 -3.36
N ILE A 278 5.38 10.97 -4.03
CA ILE A 278 4.36 11.57 -4.90
C ILE A 278 3.02 10.85 -4.75
N THR A 279 1.94 11.55 -5.01
CA THR A 279 0.59 10.97 -5.06
C THR A 279 0.06 11.05 -6.49
N ILE A 280 -0.30 9.91 -7.05
CA ILE A 280 -0.84 9.76 -8.39
C ILE A 280 -2.16 8.96 -8.26
N ASP A 281 -3.26 9.48 -8.75
CA ASP A 281 -4.59 8.82 -8.71
C ASP A 281 -4.96 8.27 -7.33
N LYS A 282 -4.76 9.08 -6.26
CA LYS A 282 -5.03 8.76 -4.85
C LYS A 282 -4.11 7.67 -4.26
N ASN A 283 -3.16 7.15 -4.99
CA ASN A 283 -2.12 6.24 -4.50
C ASN A 283 -0.82 6.99 -4.27
N ARG A 284 -0.11 6.64 -3.22
CA ARG A 284 1.21 7.19 -2.94
C ARG A 284 2.29 6.27 -3.49
N TYR A 285 3.31 6.88 -4.04
CA TYR A 285 4.51 6.23 -4.57
C TYR A 285 5.74 6.89 -3.97
N HIS A 286 6.83 6.17 -3.98
CA HIS A 286 8.13 6.69 -3.62
C HIS A 286 9.14 6.31 -4.70
N PHE A 287 9.95 7.28 -5.09
CA PHE A 287 11.04 7.10 -6.02
C PHE A 287 12.36 7.44 -5.31
N ALA A 288 13.33 6.56 -5.44
CA ALA A 288 14.65 6.75 -4.83
C ALA A 288 15.39 7.96 -5.42
N ASP A 289 16.54 8.31 -4.87
CA ASP A 289 17.34 9.44 -5.35
C ASP A 289 17.84 9.28 -6.81
N ASP A 290 17.92 8.03 -7.28
CA ASP A 290 18.22 7.71 -8.67
C ASP A 290 16.97 7.69 -9.58
N GLY A 291 15.80 8.02 -9.04
CA GLY A 291 14.52 8.06 -9.73
C GLY A 291 13.80 6.73 -9.89
N LYS A 292 14.39 5.62 -9.42
CA LYS A 292 13.75 4.31 -9.51
C LYS A 292 12.60 4.18 -8.55
N MET A 293 11.50 3.58 -9.01
CA MET A 293 10.32 3.32 -8.21
C MET A 293 10.62 2.31 -7.09
N THR A 294 10.37 2.73 -5.87
CA THR A 294 10.54 1.87 -4.70
C THR A 294 9.50 0.76 -4.70
N LYS A 295 9.94 -0.48 -4.48
CA LYS A 295 9.10 -1.67 -4.35
C LYS A 295 9.49 -2.46 -3.11
N GLY A 296 8.53 -3.12 -2.45
CA GLY A 296 8.77 -3.89 -1.23
C GLY A 296 8.84 -3.02 0.03
N TRP A 297 9.58 -3.49 1.04
CA TRP A 297 9.73 -2.78 2.30
C TRP A 297 10.64 -1.57 2.16
N TYR A 298 10.20 -0.46 2.74
CA TYR A 298 10.94 0.80 2.78
C TYR A 298 10.91 1.38 4.20
N GLU A 299 12.04 1.81 4.71
CA GLU A 299 12.19 2.37 6.04
C GLU A 299 12.66 3.83 5.94
N GLU A 300 11.90 4.69 6.57
CA GLU A 300 12.23 6.11 6.77
C GLU A 300 12.00 6.41 8.26
N PRO A 301 13.03 6.16 9.10
CA PRO A 301 12.88 6.18 10.55
C PRO A 301 12.20 7.44 11.08
N PRO A 302 11.25 7.30 12.03
CA PRO A 302 10.87 6.06 12.71
C PRO A 302 9.85 5.20 11.94
N GLU A 303 9.41 5.60 10.77
CA GLU A 303 8.31 5.01 10.02
C GLU A 303 8.77 3.89 9.09
N LYS A 304 7.85 2.97 8.82
CA LYS A 304 8.06 1.87 7.88
C LYS A 304 6.89 1.75 6.91
N TYR A 305 7.19 1.46 5.66
CA TYR A 305 6.24 1.41 4.56
C TYR A 305 6.41 0.12 3.76
N TYR A 306 5.42 -0.21 2.97
CA TYR A 306 5.50 -1.29 2.00
C TYR A 306 4.92 -0.85 0.67
N PHE A 307 5.69 -1.02 -0.41
CA PHE A 307 5.25 -0.75 -1.75
C PHE A 307 4.95 -2.05 -2.48
N LYS A 308 3.78 -2.13 -3.08
CA LYS A 308 3.34 -3.31 -3.84
C LYS A 308 4.15 -3.47 -5.12
N GLY A 309 3.90 -4.54 -5.88
CA GLY A 309 4.55 -4.77 -7.17
C GLY A 309 4.31 -3.67 -8.20
N ASP A 310 3.16 -3.00 -8.12
CA ASP A 310 2.81 -1.83 -8.95
C ASP A 310 3.41 -0.51 -8.44
N GLY A 311 4.20 -0.56 -7.37
CA GLY A 311 4.81 0.61 -6.73
C GLY A 311 3.88 1.41 -5.82
N SER A 312 2.60 1.08 -5.74
CA SER A 312 1.69 1.79 -4.84
C SER A 312 1.94 1.43 -3.38
N ALA A 313 1.94 2.43 -2.49
CA ALA A 313 2.11 2.22 -1.07
C ALA A 313 0.95 1.42 -0.47
N GLY A 314 1.24 0.48 0.42
CA GLY A 314 0.28 -0.30 1.19
C GLY A 314 -0.67 0.61 1.96
N LYS A 315 -1.96 0.25 2.01
CA LYS A 315 -3.00 1.00 2.72
C LYS A 315 -4.04 0.04 3.28
N GLY A 316 -4.42 0.23 4.55
CA GLY A 316 -5.31 -0.69 5.23
C GLY A 316 -4.67 -2.07 5.38
N PHE A 317 -5.49 -3.12 5.49
CA PHE A 317 -4.98 -4.49 5.50
C PHE A 317 -4.34 -4.83 4.16
N THR A 318 -3.08 -5.17 4.23
CA THR A 318 -2.27 -5.50 3.05
C THR A 318 -1.56 -6.83 3.29
N LYS A 319 -1.78 -7.80 2.41
CA LYS A 319 -1.11 -9.10 2.46
C LYS A 319 0.25 -8.99 1.76
N VAL A 320 1.31 -9.34 2.50
CA VAL A 320 2.68 -9.41 1.98
C VAL A 320 3.17 -10.83 2.16
N LYS A 321 3.34 -11.58 1.07
CA LYS A 321 3.52 -13.03 1.10
C LYS A 321 2.34 -13.70 1.83
N ASP A 322 2.59 -14.41 2.95
CA ASP A 322 1.57 -15.13 3.72
C ASP A 322 1.13 -14.39 5.00
N LYS A 323 1.61 -13.15 5.21
CA LYS A 323 1.35 -12.36 6.40
C LYS A 323 0.51 -11.13 6.09
N TYR A 324 -0.36 -10.76 7.03
CA TYR A 324 -1.15 -9.55 6.95
C TYR A 324 -0.52 -8.45 7.79
N TYR A 325 -0.57 -7.23 7.25
CA TYR A 325 -0.09 -6.00 7.85
C TYR A 325 -1.17 -4.93 7.71
N TYR A 326 -1.11 -3.91 8.53
CA TYR A 326 -2.00 -2.76 8.37
C TYR A 326 -1.20 -1.48 8.22
N PHE A 327 -1.56 -0.70 7.21
CA PHE A 327 -0.99 0.59 6.96
C PHE A 327 -2.04 1.69 7.15
N ASP A 328 -1.69 2.71 7.91
CA ASP A 328 -2.59 3.82 8.25
C ASP A 328 -2.94 4.70 7.02
N LYS A 329 -3.68 5.77 7.24
CA LYS A 329 -4.06 6.74 6.18
C LYS A 329 -2.85 7.46 5.55
N LYS A 330 -1.69 7.44 6.23
CA LYS A 330 -0.42 7.98 5.73
C LYS A 330 0.48 6.89 5.15
N ASN A 331 -0.04 5.67 4.99
CA ASN A 331 0.65 4.46 4.52
C ASN A 331 1.75 3.94 5.45
N ARG A 332 1.74 4.33 6.74
CA ARG A 332 2.71 3.88 7.74
C ARG A 332 2.27 2.56 8.34
N LEU A 333 3.23 1.65 8.54
CA LEU A 333 3.00 0.38 9.20
C LEU A 333 2.59 0.59 10.65
N LEU A 334 1.51 -0.07 11.08
CA LEU A 334 1.14 -0.11 12.48
C LEU A 334 1.87 -1.22 13.24
N SER A 335 2.07 -0.98 14.55
CA SER A 335 2.60 -1.94 15.52
C SER A 335 1.87 -1.80 16.86
N GLY A 336 1.92 -2.86 17.68
CA GLY A 336 1.24 -2.89 18.99
C GLY A 336 -0.28 -2.96 18.87
N TRP A 337 -0.96 -2.57 19.95
CA TRP A 337 -2.41 -2.52 20.03
C TRP A 337 -2.99 -1.34 19.25
N ASN A 338 -4.00 -1.61 18.43
CA ASN A 338 -4.67 -0.59 17.62
C ASN A 338 -6.17 -0.89 17.48
N GLU A 339 -6.99 0.15 17.61
CA GLU A 339 -8.40 0.10 17.30
C GLU A 339 -8.66 0.61 15.88
N ILE A 340 -9.29 -0.22 15.04
CA ILE A 340 -9.56 0.09 13.65
C ILE A 340 -11.02 -0.24 13.35
N GLY A 341 -11.81 0.79 13.08
CA GLY A 341 -13.23 0.61 12.75
C GLY A 341 -14.07 0.02 13.89
N GLY A 342 -13.70 0.26 15.15
CA GLY A 342 -14.37 -0.26 16.34
C GLY A 342 -13.97 -1.68 16.72
N ASN A 343 -13.00 -2.27 16.04
CA ASN A 343 -12.39 -3.56 16.37
C ASN A 343 -10.95 -3.37 16.85
N VAL A 344 -10.52 -4.20 17.77
CA VAL A 344 -9.17 -4.15 18.33
C VAL A 344 -8.30 -5.22 17.68
N TYR A 345 -7.09 -4.82 17.31
CA TYR A 345 -6.08 -5.65 16.67
C TYR A 345 -4.74 -5.50 17.38
N TYR A 346 -3.92 -6.50 17.30
CA TYR A 346 -2.53 -6.43 17.73
C TYR A 346 -1.59 -6.70 16.56
N PHE A 347 -0.63 -5.83 16.39
CA PHE A 347 0.43 -5.96 15.39
C PHE A 347 1.73 -6.24 16.11
N GLY A 348 2.17 -7.48 16.06
CA GLY A 348 3.35 -7.96 16.76
C GLY A 348 4.65 -7.35 16.22
N ARG A 349 5.76 -7.91 16.67
CA ARG A 349 7.08 -7.45 16.23
C ARG A 349 7.22 -7.49 14.72
N GLY A 350 7.50 -6.34 14.13
CA GLY A 350 7.58 -6.19 12.67
C GLY A 350 6.24 -5.88 11.99
N GLY A 351 5.17 -5.62 12.75
CA GLY A 351 3.88 -5.14 12.25
C GLY A 351 2.98 -6.22 11.67
N VAL A 352 3.29 -7.50 11.90
CA VAL A 352 2.41 -8.61 11.48
C VAL A 352 1.17 -8.63 12.38
N VAL A 353 -0.02 -8.69 11.78
CA VAL A 353 -1.25 -8.81 12.55
C VAL A 353 -1.28 -10.16 13.27
N ALA A 354 -1.66 -10.15 14.52
CA ALA A 354 -1.83 -11.35 15.31
C ALA A 354 -3.00 -12.20 14.78
N ASP A 355 -2.85 -13.51 14.80
CA ASP A 355 -3.92 -14.46 14.55
C ASP A 355 -3.77 -15.69 15.46
N GLY A 356 -4.90 -16.25 15.93
CA GLY A 356 -4.90 -17.35 16.87
C GLY A 356 -4.54 -16.91 18.29
N TRP A 357 -3.87 -17.79 19.01
CA TRP A 357 -3.43 -17.56 20.37
C TRP A 357 -2.09 -16.83 20.40
N GLU A 358 -2.02 -15.77 21.22
CA GLU A 358 -0.82 -14.95 21.41
C GLU A 358 -0.66 -14.60 22.89
N ASP A 359 0.54 -14.73 23.42
CA ASP A 359 0.92 -14.24 24.74
C ASP A 359 1.60 -12.89 24.58
N ILE A 360 1.03 -11.85 25.19
CA ILE A 360 1.49 -10.47 25.10
C ILE A 360 1.56 -9.91 26.51
N ASP A 361 2.74 -9.47 26.95
CA ASP A 361 2.96 -8.83 28.25
C ASP A 361 2.39 -9.62 29.44
N GLU A 362 2.65 -10.95 29.48
CA GLU A 362 2.21 -11.91 30.51
C GLU A 362 0.73 -12.34 30.43
N ASP A 363 -0.08 -11.73 29.58
CA ASP A 363 -1.48 -12.07 29.38
C ASP A 363 -1.68 -12.85 28.06
N THR A 364 -2.67 -13.74 28.06
CA THR A 364 -3.03 -14.56 26.90
C THR A 364 -4.24 -13.99 26.19
N TYR A 365 -4.13 -13.86 24.87
CA TYR A 365 -5.15 -13.33 23.99
C TYR A 365 -5.49 -14.31 22.86
N TYR A 366 -6.65 -14.12 22.26
CA TYR A 366 -7.02 -14.83 21.05
C TYR A 366 -7.49 -13.87 19.99
N PHE A 367 -6.93 -14.00 18.79
CA PHE A 367 -7.31 -13.24 17.61
C PHE A 367 -8.00 -14.17 16.62
N ASP A 368 -9.18 -13.77 16.14
CA ASP A 368 -9.89 -14.56 15.14
C ASP A 368 -9.04 -14.70 13.86
N LYS A 369 -8.81 -15.92 13.41
CA LYS A 369 -7.91 -16.20 12.28
C LYS A 369 -8.36 -15.66 10.93
N THR A 370 -9.63 -15.29 10.82
CA THR A 370 -10.19 -14.75 9.57
C THR A 370 -10.25 -13.24 9.61
N THR A 371 -10.71 -12.68 10.71
CA THR A 371 -10.91 -11.24 10.88
C THR A 371 -9.74 -10.57 11.59
N HIS A 372 -8.88 -11.33 12.28
CA HIS A 372 -7.76 -10.88 13.11
C HIS A 372 -8.18 -9.98 14.29
N VAL A 373 -9.46 -9.95 14.61
CA VAL A 373 -10.00 -9.14 15.71
C VAL A 373 -9.73 -9.84 17.04
N ALA A 374 -9.27 -9.07 18.03
CA ALA A 374 -9.09 -9.56 19.39
C ALA A 374 -10.42 -10.02 19.98
N ALA A 375 -10.43 -11.19 20.56
CA ALA A 375 -11.61 -11.81 21.14
C ALA A 375 -12.11 -11.03 22.36
N THR A 376 -13.44 -10.96 22.52
CA THR A 376 -14.11 -10.47 23.72
C THR A 376 -15.34 -11.33 24.03
N GLY A 377 -15.70 -11.44 25.31
CA GLY A 377 -16.83 -12.23 25.74
C GLY A 377 -16.67 -13.72 25.40
N TRP A 378 -17.80 -14.38 25.22
CA TRP A 378 -17.79 -15.80 24.87
C TRP A 378 -17.24 -16.05 23.47
N THR A 379 -16.13 -16.77 23.38
CA THR A 379 -15.42 -17.00 22.13
C THR A 379 -15.19 -18.48 21.87
N ASN A 380 -15.33 -18.88 20.63
CA ASN A 380 -14.97 -20.19 20.14
C ASN A 380 -13.65 -20.06 19.36
N THR A 381 -12.69 -20.88 19.69
CA THR A 381 -11.40 -20.90 18.99
C THR A 381 -11.31 -22.13 18.08
N ASP A 382 -10.42 -22.09 17.09
CA ASP A 382 -10.27 -23.16 16.08
C ASP A 382 -9.72 -24.49 16.63
N GLN A 383 -9.60 -24.63 17.95
CA GLN A 383 -9.12 -25.88 18.56
C GLN A 383 -10.13 -27.03 18.48
N TYR A 384 -11.31 -26.80 17.92
CA TYR A 384 -12.24 -27.90 17.68
C TYR A 384 -11.94 -28.61 16.38
N THR A 385 -11.96 -29.93 16.44
CA THR A 385 -12.02 -30.77 15.24
C THR A 385 -13.31 -30.47 14.47
N ASP A 386 -13.34 -30.75 13.18
CA ASP A 386 -14.55 -30.53 12.36
C ASP A 386 -15.76 -31.37 12.87
N ASP A 387 -15.49 -32.50 13.48
CA ASP A 387 -16.51 -33.34 14.14
C ASP A 387 -17.10 -32.66 15.39
N GLU A 388 -16.25 -32.03 16.19
CA GLU A 388 -16.69 -31.27 17.37
C GLU A 388 -17.47 -30.01 16.96
N LYS A 389 -17.02 -29.28 15.94
CA LYS A 389 -17.76 -28.14 15.36
C LYS A 389 -19.15 -28.56 14.88
N LYS A 390 -19.25 -29.72 14.24
CA LYS A 390 -20.53 -30.28 13.76
C LYS A 390 -21.44 -30.64 14.93
N LYS A 391 -20.93 -31.33 15.94
CA LYS A 391 -21.67 -31.69 17.16
C LYS A 391 -22.17 -30.46 17.93
N ILE A 392 -21.32 -29.44 18.08
CA ILE A 392 -21.69 -28.16 18.72
C ILE A 392 -22.80 -27.46 17.93
N LYS A 393 -22.69 -27.40 16.60
CA LYS A 393 -23.71 -26.80 15.73
C LYS A 393 -25.04 -27.54 15.82
N GLU A 394 -25.01 -28.86 15.81
CA GLU A 394 -26.17 -29.69 15.93
C GLU A 394 -26.82 -29.55 17.33
N PHE A 395 -26.03 -29.55 18.39
CA PHE A 395 -26.47 -29.32 19.76
C PHE A 395 -27.11 -27.94 19.92
N LYS A 396 -26.47 -26.86 19.46
CA LYS A 396 -27.05 -25.49 19.49
C LYS A 396 -28.38 -25.40 18.74
N SER A 397 -28.51 -26.09 17.61
CA SER A 397 -29.75 -26.14 16.82
C SER A 397 -30.87 -26.81 17.61
N ASN A 398 -30.56 -27.90 18.29
CA ASN A 398 -31.54 -28.69 19.03
C ASN A 398 -31.97 -27.98 20.31
N VAL A 399 -31.03 -27.38 21.05
CA VAL A 399 -31.38 -26.57 22.26
C VAL A 399 -32.22 -25.35 21.86
N SER A 400 -31.90 -24.70 20.73
CA SER A 400 -32.69 -23.57 20.25
C SER A 400 -34.14 -23.97 19.90
N LYS A 401 -34.34 -25.17 19.37
CA LYS A 401 -35.66 -25.70 19.06
C LYS A 401 -36.44 -26.03 20.31
N LEU A 402 -35.80 -26.66 21.32
CA LEU A 402 -36.38 -26.95 22.61
C LEU A 402 -36.86 -25.68 23.33
N VAL A 403 -35.99 -24.67 23.45
CA VAL A 403 -36.32 -23.39 24.11
C VAL A 403 -37.42 -22.62 23.37
N LYS A 404 -37.45 -22.69 22.05
CA LYS A 404 -38.49 -22.03 21.25
C LYS A 404 -39.83 -22.72 21.39
N PHE A 405 -39.85 -24.05 21.38
CA PHE A 405 -41.04 -24.85 21.56
C PHE A 405 -41.75 -24.53 22.86
N GLU A 406 -41.04 -24.50 23.99
CA GLU A 406 -41.61 -24.20 25.28
C GLU A 406 -42.11 -22.76 25.44
N LYS A 407 -41.50 -21.79 24.72
CA LYS A 407 -42.02 -20.41 24.70
C LYS A 407 -43.31 -20.28 23.88
N ASP A 408 -43.46 -21.07 22.83
CA ASP A 408 -44.64 -21.05 21.97
C ASP A 408 -45.81 -21.82 22.60
N ASP A 409 -45.53 -22.86 23.40
CA ASP A 409 -46.53 -23.64 24.13
C ASP A 409 -47.24 -22.86 25.25
N TYR A 410 -46.51 -21.97 25.96
CA TYR A 410 -47.12 -21.10 26.97
C TYR A 410 -48.06 -20.02 26.39
N LYS A 411 -48.10 -19.86 25.06
CA LYS A 411 -48.90 -18.86 24.36
C LYS A 411 -50.12 -19.43 23.63
N LYS A 412 -50.25 -20.76 23.53
CA LYS A 412 -51.38 -21.42 22.87
C LYS A 412 -51.98 -22.50 23.79
N ASP A 413 -53.28 -22.39 24.07
CA ASP A 413 -54.06 -23.42 24.73
C ASP A 413 -54.24 -24.74 23.95
N GLU A 414 -53.37 -24.96 22.95
CA GLU A 414 -53.36 -26.17 22.14
C GLU A 414 -52.21 -27.09 22.55
N LYS A 415 -52.54 -28.29 22.98
CA LYS A 415 -51.56 -29.36 23.27
C LYS A 415 -50.79 -29.70 21.97
N PRO A 416 -49.46 -29.92 22.07
CA PRO A 416 -48.65 -30.36 20.92
C PRO A 416 -49.21 -31.66 20.35
N ASP A 417 -49.05 -31.84 19.04
CA ASP A 417 -49.45 -33.09 18.43
C ASP A 417 -48.55 -34.26 18.90
N GLU A 418 -49.09 -35.49 18.87
CA GLU A 418 -48.41 -36.69 19.35
C GLU A 418 -47.03 -36.90 18.71
N LYS A 419 -46.82 -36.41 17.48
CA LYS A 419 -45.59 -36.53 16.68
C LYS A 419 -44.55 -35.52 17.08
N GLU A 420 -44.96 -34.32 17.51
CA GLU A 420 -44.06 -33.28 18.05
C GLU A 420 -43.64 -33.66 19.46
N THR A 421 -44.53 -34.18 20.29
CA THR A 421 -44.25 -34.72 21.63
C THR A 421 -43.24 -35.88 21.54
N GLN A 422 -43.46 -36.84 20.64
CA GLN A 422 -42.53 -37.95 20.40
C GLN A 422 -41.14 -37.49 19.92
N LYS A 423 -41.08 -36.47 19.08
CA LYS A 423 -39.79 -35.89 18.59
C LYS A 423 -39.04 -35.11 19.67
N LEU A 424 -39.77 -34.55 20.62
CA LEU A 424 -39.18 -33.87 21.79
C LEU A 424 -38.73 -34.89 22.81
N GLU A 425 -39.46 -35.98 23.01
CA GLU A 425 -39.03 -37.11 23.84
C GLU A 425 -37.80 -37.80 23.27
N GLU A 426 -37.76 -38.02 21.94
CA GLU A 426 -36.53 -38.52 21.24
C GLU A 426 -35.34 -37.55 21.33
N LEU A 427 -35.57 -36.25 21.35
CA LEU A 427 -34.53 -35.23 21.54
C LEU A 427 -34.11 -35.15 23.02
N ALA A 428 -35.05 -35.24 23.95
CA ALA A 428 -34.80 -35.31 25.39
C ALA A 428 -34.03 -36.60 25.76
N ASP A 429 -34.42 -37.74 25.21
CA ASP A 429 -33.73 -39.02 25.39
C ASP A 429 -32.31 -39.01 24.73
N LYS A 430 -32.17 -38.41 23.56
CA LYS A 430 -30.91 -38.37 22.85
C LYS A 430 -29.88 -37.46 23.52
N PHE A 431 -30.32 -36.43 24.25
CA PHE A 431 -29.46 -35.53 25.02
C PHE A 431 -29.53 -35.77 26.51
N GLY A 432 -30.42 -36.72 26.98
CA GLY A 432 -30.70 -36.96 28.40
C GLY A 432 -31.31 -35.74 29.06
N GLU A 433 -32.60 -35.79 29.43
CA GLU A 433 -33.27 -34.76 30.25
C GLU A 433 -32.43 -34.35 31.49
N LYS A 434 -31.53 -35.22 31.88
CA LYS A 434 -30.67 -35.11 33.04
C LYS A 434 -29.41 -34.23 32.81
N THR A 435 -29.06 -33.95 31.56
CA THR A 435 -27.84 -33.18 31.25
C THR A 435 -28.10 -31.70 30.97
N PHE A 436 -29.31 -31.31 30.56
CA PHE A 436 -29.71 -29.91 30.33
C PHE A 436 -30.92 -29.60 31.24
N ASN A 437 -30.62 -29.25 32.47
CA ASN A 437 -31.63 -29.03 33.50
C ASN A 437 -32.28 -27.62 33.41
N ALA A 438 -33.26 -27.35 34.27
CA ALA A 438 -33.94 -26.06 34.31
C ALA A 438 -33.00 -24.88 34.62
N TYR A 439 -31.90 -25.13 35.31
CA TYR A 439 -30.87 -24.11 35.56
C TYR A 439 -30.05 -23.79 34.30
N ASP A 440 -29.56 -24.81 33.60
CA ASP A 440 -28.90 -24.65 32.34
C ASP A 440 -29.75 -23.89 31.29
N ARG A 441 -31.05 -24.13 31.31
CA ARG A 441 -32.03 -23.44 30.48
C ARG A 441 -32.06 -21.94 30.78
N LYS A 442 -32.13 -21.53 32.06
CA LYS A 442 -32.07 -20.12 32.47
C LYS A 442 -30.77 -19.47 32.04
N VAL A 443 -29.65 -20.18 32.15
CA VAL A 443 -28.34 -19.72 31.68
C VAL A 443 -28.35 -19.53 30.17
N TYR A 444 -28.89 -20.50 29.44
CA TYR A 444 -29.01 -20.41 27.98
C TYR A 444 -29.92 -19.24 27.54
N GLU A 445 -31.03 -18.98 28.24
CA GLU A 445 -31.91 -17.84 27.97
C GLU A 445 -31.15 -16.51 28.11
N LYS A 446 -30.19 -16.44 29.03
CA LYS A 446 -29.42 -15.24 29.30
C LYS A 446 -28.28 -15.01 28.26
N PHE A 447 -27.60 -16.08 27.88
CA PHE A 447 -26.37 -15.99 27.05
C PHE A 447 -26.57 -16.47 25.63
N GLY A 448 -27.69 -17.14 25.32
CA GLY A 448 -27.88 -17.80 24.04
C GLY A 448 -26.84 -18.89 23.77
N GLY A 449 -26.65 -19.24 22.52
CA GLY A 449 -25.71 -20.28 22.13
C GLY A 449 -24.24 -19.98 22.41
N ALA A 450 -23.90 -18.73 22.72
CA ALA A 450 -22.51 -18.35 23.04
C ALA A 450 -22.00 -18.97 24.34
N VAL A 451 -22.89 -19.30 25.29
CA VAL A 451 -22.52 -19.95 26.58
C VAL A 451 -21.91 -21.35 26.39
N PHE A 452 -22.09 -21.98 25.21
CA PHE A 452 -21.44 -23.26 24.88
C PHE A 452 -20.02 -23.12 24.37
N TYR A 453 -19.54 -21.88 24.14
CA TYR A 453 -18.15 -21.65 23.80
C TYR A 453 -17.22 -22.00 24.96
N GLN A 454 -16.02 -22.40 24.63
CA GLN A 454 -15.08 -22.92 25.64
C GLN A 454 -14.34 -21.84 26.39
N TYR A 455 -14.23 -20.65 25.82
CA TYR A 455 -13.42 -19.57 26.36
C TYR A 455 -14.24 -18.30 26.60
N TYR A 456 -13.78 -17.49 27.52
CA TYR A 456 -14.32 -16.15 27.77
C TYR A 456 -13.16 -15.17 27.86
N PHE A 457 -13.28 -14.06 27.18
CA PHE A 457 -12.31 -12.96 27.22
C PHE A 457 -12.95 -11.73 27.84
N TYR A 458 -12.20 -11.01 28.67
CA TYR A 458 -12.63 -9.75 29.24
C TYR A 458 -12.76 -8.64 28.19
N SER A 459 -13.27 -7.49 28.59
CA SER A 459 -13.40 -6.31 27.71
C SER A 459 -12.06 -5.71 27.30
N ASP A 460 -11.00 -6.01 28.03
CA ASP A 460 -9.61 -5.68 27.70
C ASP A 460 -8.94 -6.74 26.82
N HIS A 461 -9.71 -7.74 26.37
CA HIS A 461 -9.33 -8.87 25.51
C HIS A 461 -8.47 -9.95 26.19
N THR A 462 -8.19 -9.84 27.49
CA THR A 462 -7.43 -10.87 28.21
C THR A 462 -8.24 -12.14 28.39
N LEU A 463 -7.59 -13.31 28.37
CA LEU A 463 -8.23 -14.61 28.62
C LEU A 463 -8.69 -14.72 30.07
N CYS A 464 -9.93 -15.10 30.27
CA CYS A 464 -10.46 -15.40 31.60
C CYS A 464 -9.98 -16.76 32.07
N THR A 465 -9.34 -16.82 33.27
CA THR A 465 -8.93 -18.06 33.95
C THR A 465 -9.43 -18.05 35.38
N GLY A 466 -9.56 -19.22 36.01
CA GLY A 466 -10.02 -19.34 37.38
C GLY A 466 -11.55 -19.23 37.54
N PHE A 467 -12.00 -18.86 38.74
CA PHE A 467 -13.40 -18.85 39.12
C PHE A 467 -14.02 -17.46 39.00
N HIS A 468 -15.02 -17.30 38.14
CA HIS A 468 -15.61 -16.01 37.81
C HIS A 468 -17.12 -15.98 37.79
N LYS A 469 -17.66 -14.82 38.15
CA LYS A 469 -19.11 -14.54 38.08
C LYS A 469 -19.39 -13.66 36.85
N ILE A 470 -20.06 -14.24 35.85
CA ILE A 470 -20.42 -13.56 34.62
C ILE A 470 -21.94 -13.42 34.55
N ASN A 471 -22.44 -12.19 34.51
CA ASN A 471 -23.87 -11.86 34.44
C ASN A 471 -24.73 -12.62 35.49
N GLY A 472 -24.18 -12.81 36.70
CA GLY A 472 -24.90 -13.45 37.82
C GLY A 472 -24.67 -14.94 37.98
N TYR A 473 -24.06 -15.61 37.01
CA TYR A 473 -23.73 -17.04 37.01
C TYR A 473 -22.24 -17.27 37.24
N TYR A 474 -21.87 -18.33 37.96
CA TYR A 474 -20.50 -18.68 38.25
C TYR A 474 -19.99 -19.68 37.23
N PHE A 475 -18.79 -19.45 36.74
CA PHE A 475 -18.05 -20.30 35.80
C PHE A 475 -16.64 -20.53 36.36
N TYR A 476 -16.04 -21.64 35.99
CA TYR A 476 -14.62 -21.88 36.22
C TYR A 476 -13.92 -22.12 34.89
N PHE A 477 -12.85 -21.40 34.67
CA PHE A 477 -11.98 -21.57 33.54
C PHE A 477 -10.65 -22.13 34.05
N ASP A 478 -10.21 -23.20 33.45
CA ASP A 478 -8.96 -23.88 33.83
C ASP A 478 -7.77 -22.89 33.79
N GLU A 479 -6.96 -22.89 34.83
CA GLU A 479 -5.92 -21.88 35.02
C GLU A 479 -4.79 -21.96 34.02
N GLU A 480 -4.52 -23.17 33.45
CA GLU A 480 -3.47 -23.35 32.45
C GLU A 480 -4.00 -23.14 31.04
N THR A 481 -5.19 -23.60 30.75
CA THR A 481 -5.73 -23.65 29.39
C THR A 481 -6.79 -22.61 29.11
N GLY A 482 -7.34 -21.95 30.12
CA GLY A 482 -8.48 -21.05 30.00
C GLY A 482 -9.79 -21.74 29.59
N LYS A 483 -9.82 -23.07 29.50
CA LYS A 483 -11.02 -23.81 29.10
C LYS A 483 -12.08 -23.83 30.19
N LYS A 484 -13.30 -23.50 29.80
CA LYS A 484 -14.46 -23.58 30.68
C LYS A 484 -14.71 -25.00 31.20
N ALA A 485 -14.88 -25.14 32.51
CA ALA A 485 -15.20 -26.41 33.16
C ALA A 485 -16.64 -26.84 32.91
N THR A 486 -16.84 -28.15 32.81
CA THR A 486 -18.14 -28.84 32.89
C THR A 486 -18.03 -30.07 33.81
N GLY A 487 -19.13 -30.52 34.36
CA GLY A 487 -19.17 -31.66 35.30
C GLY A 487 -18.61 -31.30 36.66
N TRP A 488 -18.29 -32.33 37.45
CA TRP A 488 -17.74 -32.19 38.79
C TRP A 488 -16.31 -31.66 38.79
N LYS A 489 -16.09 -30.62 39.64
CA LYS A 489 -14.75 -30.05 39.88
C LYS A 489 -14.55 -29.78 41.38
N THR A 490 -13.29 -29.95 41.81
CA THR A 490 -12.85 -29.50 43.14
C THR A 490 -11.89 -28.34 42.95
N ILE A 491 -12.23 -27.19 43.50
CA ILE A 491 -11.50 -25.93 43.36
C ILE A 491 -11.26 -25.41 44.78
N ASP A 492 -10.04 -25.20 45.19
CA ASP A 492 -9.67 -24.76 46.56
C ASP A 492 -10.33 -25.60 47.66
N GLY A 493 -10.41 -26.95 47.49
CA GLY A 493 -11.00 -27.88 48.41
C GLY A 493 -12.54 -27.82 48.48
N LYS A 494 -13.20 -27.02 47.68
CA LYS A 494 -14.66 -26.95 47.55
C LYS A 494 -15.10 -27.72 46.30
N ARG A 495 -16.21 -28.43 46.39
CA ARG A 495 -16.77 -29.16 45.25
C ARG A 495 -17.85 -28.36 44.57
N TYR A 496 -17.81 -28.39 43.25
CA TYR A 496 -18.76 -27.74 42.36
C TYR A 496 -19.24 -28.71 41.30
N TYR A 497 -20.43 -28.46 40.78
CA TYR A 497 -20.90 -29.11 39.56
C TYR A 497 -21.21 -28.05 38.51
N PHE A 498 -20.56 -28.12 37.40
CA PHE A 498 -20.79 -27.21 36.25
C PHE A 498 -21.65 -27.93 35.24
N GLY A 499 -22.84 -27.40 34.95
CA GLY A 499 -23.75 -27.95 33.97
C GLY A 499 -23.17 -27.95 32.55
N LEU A 500 -23.95 -28.34 31.56
CA LEU A 500 -23.56 -28.32 30.14
C LEU A 500 -23.23 -26.93 29.67
N THR A 501 -23.91 -25.91 30.19
CA THR A 501 -23.58 -24.50 29.90
C THR A 501 -22.26 -24.05 30.53
N GLY A 502 -21.71 -24.87 31.44
CA GLY A 502 -20.53 -24.53 32.25
C GLY A 502 -20.84 -23.63 33.44
N ALA A 503 -22.09 -23.28 33.68
CA ALA A 503 -22.46 -22.57 34.92
C ALA A 503 -22.47 -23.51 36.10
N ALA A 504 -21.98 -23.06 37.26
CA ALA A 504 -22.03 -23.82 38.49
C ALA A 504 -23.48 -23.99 38.95
N ALA A 505 -23.88 -25.21 39.30
CA ALA A 505 -25.19 -25.51 39.86
C ALA A 505 -25.37 -24.75 41.18
N VAL A 506 -26.57 -24.22 41.41
CA VAL A 506 -26.97 -23.56 42.66
C VAL A 506 -28.32 -24.11 43.10
N GLY A 507 -28.59 -24.11 44.43
CA GLY A 507 -29.81 -24.65 44.99
C GLY A 507 -29.86 -26.18 44.94
N GLU A 508 -31.05 -26.75 44.82
CA GLU A 508 -31.22 -28.20 44.67
C GLU A 508 -30.97 -28.68 43.26
N PHE A 509 -30.17 -29.69 43.12
CA PHE A 509 -29.77 -30.31 41.84
C PHE A 509 -29.92 -31.83 41.96
N GLU A 510 -30.55 -32.44 40.98
CA GLU A 510 -30.73 -33.88 40.87
C GLU A 510 -29.85 -34.45 39.78
N GLU A 511 -28.95 -35.37 40.15
CA GLU A 511 -28.12 -36.11 39.22
C GLU A 511 -28.72 -37.50 39.01
N ASP A 512 -28.39 -38.20 37.98
CA ASP A 512 -28.88 -39.53 37.63
C ASP A 512 -29.22 -40.42 38.81
N GLY A 513 -30.51 -40.80 38.92
CA GLY A 513 -31.00 -41.87 39.76
C GLY A 513 -31.05 -41.52 41.27
N ASP A 514 -31.92 -40.64 41.67
CA ASP A 514 -32.28 -40.31 43.07
C ASP A 514 -31.21 -39.61 43.96
N LYS A 515 -30.06 -39.25 43.38
CA LYS A 515 -29.04 -38.46 44.10
C LYS A 515 -29.36 -36.98 44.04
N LYS A 516 -29.83 -36.43 45.14
CA LYS A 516 -30.07 -34.99 45.27
C LYS A 516 -28.87 -34.32 45.93
N TYR A 517 -28.38 -33.30 45.27
CA TYR A 517 -27.31 -32.44 45.77
C TYR A 517 -27.86 -31.05 46.03
N THR A 518 -27.31 -30.38 47.00
CA THR A 518 -27.63 -28.99 47.27
C THR A 518 -26.38 -28.16 47.15
N PHE A 519 -26.46 -27.06 46.46
CA PHE A 519 -25.34 -26.12 46.26
C PHE A 519 -25.70 -24.78 46.85
N SER A 520 -24.72 -24.08 47.42
CA SER A 520 -24.87 -22.69 47.85
C SER A 520 -25.19 -21.78 46.67
N ASN A 521 -25.58 -20.53 46.93
CA ASN A 521 -25.72 -19.51 45.88
C ASN A 521 -24.44 -19.20 45.12
N GLU A 522 -23.30 -19.63 45.66
CA GLU A 522 -21.97 -19.52 45.00
C GLU A 522 -21.60 -20.80 44.25
N GLY A 523 -22.49 -21.78 44.20
CA GLY A 523 -22.28 -23.06 43.50
C GLY A 523 -21.46 -24.09 44.28
N VAL A 524 -21.18 -23.87 45.56
CA VAL A 524 -20.45 -24.83 46.42
C VAL A 524 -21.38 -25.94 46.87
N LEU A 525 -20.96 -27.19 46.68
CA LEU A 525 -21.70 -28.33 47.20
C LEU A 525 -21.90 -28.18 48.73
N ALA A 526 -23.12 -28.30 49.16
CA ALA A 526 -23.47 -28.29 50.57
C ALA A 526 -22.92 -29.55 51.26
N ASP A 527 -21.82 -29.38 51.95
CA ASP A 527 -21.19 -30.34 52.82
C ASP A 527 -20.88 -29.63 54.14
N GLY A 528 -21.80 -29.77 55.10
CA GLY A 528 -21.81 -29.00 56.31
C GLY A 528 -22.46 -27.63 56.17
N ILE A 529 -21.79 -26.56 56.62
CA ILE A 529 -22.33 -25.19 56.54
C ILE A 529 -22.22 -24.61 55.14
N VAL A 530 -23.32 -24.07 54.61
CA VAL A 530 -23.44 -23.51 53.28
C VAL A 530 -24.37 -22.31 53.27
N LYS A 531 -24.14 -21.32 52.41
CA LYS A 531 -24.98 -20.14 52.23
C LYS A 531 -25.96 -20.34 51.08
N ILE A 532 -27.26 -20.30 51.35
CA ILE A 532 -28.34 -20.43 50.38
C ILE A 532 -29.32 -19.27 50.63
N ASP A 533 -29.69 -18.53 49.58
CA ASP A 533 -30.62 -17.39 49.63
C ASP A 533 -30.31 -16.37 50.76
N ALA A 534 -29.00 -16.03 50.86
CA ALA A 534 -28.42 -15.16 51.88
C ALA A 534 -28.38 -15.74 53.32
N GLU A 535 -28.92 -16.91 53.56
CA GLU A 535 -28.91 -17.59 54.83
C GLU A 535 -27.84 -18.67 54.91
N TRP A 536 -27.19 -18.82 56.09
CA TRP A 536 -26.31 -19.92 56.38
C TRP A 536 -27.11 -21.12 56.86
N LYS A 537 -27.01 -22.28 56.15
CA LYS A 537 -27.69 -23.56 56.50
C LYS A 537 -26.66 -24.67 56.62
N PHE A 538 -26.98 -25.70 57.42
CA PHE A 538 -26.07 -26.84 57.62
C PHE A 538 -26.71 -28.12 57.07
N LYS A 539 -26.03 -28.73 56.12
CA LYS A 539 -26.41 -30.03 55.57
C LYS A 539 -25.69 -31.14 56.31
N LYS A 540 -26.49 -32.08 56.91
CA LYS A 540 -25.95 -33.24 57.62
C LYS A 540 -25.49 -34.32 56.67
N GLU A 541 -24.67 -35.26 57.14
CA GLU A 541 -24.17 -36.38 56.34
C GLU A 541 -25.28 -37.26 55.74
N ASP A 542 -26.46 -37.38 56.48
CA ASP A 542 -27.63 -38.10 56.02
C ASP A 542 -28.44 -37.33 54.93
N GLY A 543 -27.98 -36.16 54.54
CA GLY A 543 -28.66 -35.32 53.55
C GLY A 543 -29.81 -34.49 54.11
N SER A 544 -30.13 -34.55 55.38
CA SER A 544 -31.14 -33.67 56.05
C SER A 544 -30.52 -32.31 56.37
N TRP A 545 -31.38 -31.30 56.56
CA TRP A 545 -30.97 -30.02 57.11
C TRP A 545 -30.91 -30.06 58.62
N ALA A 546 -29.92 -29.49 59.25
CA ALA A 546 -29.89 -29.28 60.70
C ALA A 546 -31.02 -28.31 61.10
N LYS A 547 -31.55 -28.52 62.29
CA LYS A 547 -32.64 -27.71 62.81
C LYS A 547 -32.58 -27.71 64.32
N SER A 548 -32.72 -26.56 64.97
CA SER A 548 -32.71 -26.36 66.41
C SER A 548 -31.54 -27.06 67.13
N GLU A 549 -30.32 -26.96 66.56
CA GLU A 549 -29.17 -27.66 67.12
C GLU A 549 -27.86 -26.90 66.87
N PHE A 550 -26.87 -27.16 67.71
CA PHE A 550 -25.51 -26.75 67.49
C PHE A 550 -24.82 -27.67 66.48
N VAL A 551 -24.17 -27.07 65.51
CA VAL A 551 -23.38 -27.80 64.52
C VAL A 551 -21.95 -27.26 64.45
N THR A 552 -21.00 -28.11 64.05
CA THR A 552 -19.62 -27.74 63.92
C THR A 552 -19.18 -27.97 62.44
N SER A 553 -18.67 -26.94 61.83
CA SER A 553 -18.06 -27.05 60.47
C SER A 553 -16.68 -26.37 60.47
N LYS A 554 -15.68 -27.09 60.02
CA LYS A 554 -14.29 -26.59 59.91
C LYS A 554 -13.79 -25.92 61.21
N GLY A 555 -14.16 -26.55 62.38
CA GLY A 555 -13.75 -26.05 63.69
C GLY A 555 -14.50 -24.78 64.21
N LYS A 556 -15.49 -24.32 63.49
CA LYS A 556 -16.38 -23.23 63.88
C LYS A 556 -17.70 -23.78 64.31
N ILE A 557 -18.31 -23.18 65.32
CA ILE A 557 -19.62 -23.59 65.93
C ILE A 557 -20.69 -22.64 65.39
N TYR A 558 -21.84 -23.19 65.04
CA TYR A 558 -23.04 -22.49 64.60
C TYR A 558 -24.23 -23.06 65.39
N TYR A 559 -25.29 -22.29 65.49
CA TYR A 559 -26.56 -22.82 65.88
C TYR A 559 -27.59 -22.62 64.79
N ILE A 560 -28.17 -23.68 64.32
CA ILE A 560 -29.21 -23.65 63.32
C ILE A 560 -30.57 -23.53 64.01
N GLY A 561 -31.34 -22.52 63.58
CA GLY A 561 -32.68 -22.25 64.16
C GLY A 561 -33.73 -23.23 63.63
N GLU A 562 -34.97 -22.98 64.04
CA GLU A 562 -36.16 -23.79 63.63
C GLU A 562 -36.43 -23.61 62.09
N ASP A 563 -36.05 -22.50 61.57
CA ASP A 563 -36.16 -22.14 60.16
C ASP A 563 -35.01 -22.69 59.28
N GLU A 564 -34.14 -23.56 59.86
CA GLU A 564 -32.96 -24.15 59.21
C GLU A 564 -31.86 -23.13 58.87
N ALA A 565 -31.98 -21.90 59.33
CA ALA A 565 -31.00 -20.87 59.21
C ALA A 565 -30.05 -20.77 60.39
N ALA A 566 -28.77 -20.48 60.18
CA ALA A 566 -27.87 -20.20 61.30
C ALA A 566 -28.21 -18.85 61.93
N LEU A 567 -28.30 -18.87 63.28
CA LEU A 567 -28.56 -17.65 64.01
C LEU A 567 -27.38 -16.65 63.86
N THR A 568 -27.70 -15.36 63.90
CA THR A 568 -26.77 -14.24 63.94
C THR A 568 -27.13 -13.25 65.02
N GLY A 569 -26.16 -12.56 65.64
CA GLY A 569 -26.42 -11.67 66.76
C GLY A 569 -26.60 -12.40 68.06
N TRP A 570 -27.28 -11.75 69.02
CA TRP A 570 -27.52 -12.28 70.34
C TRP A 570 -28.77 -13.19 70.45
N HIS A 571 -28.58 -14.38 71.02
CA HIS A 571 -29.65 -15.34 71.23
C HIS A 571 -29.53 -16.06 72.58
N THR A 572 -30.62 -16.28 73.20
CA THR A 572 -30.69 -17.14 74.41
C THR A 572 -31.12 -18.54 73.96
N ILE A 573 -30.29 -19.52 74.21
CA ILE A 573 -30.49 -20.91 73.84
C ILE A 573 -30.30 -21.73 75.13
N GLU A 574 -31.33 -22.47 75.56
CA GLU A 574 -31.30 -23.25 76.83
C GLU A 574 -30.80 -22.41 78.03
N ASP A 575 -31.43 -21.23 78.23
CA ASP A 575 -31.15 -20.26 79.31
C ASP A 575 -29.70 -19.67 79.26
N LYS A 576 -28.91 -19.92 78.22
CA LYS A 576 -27.59 -19.38 78.07
C LYS A 576 -27.55 -18.35 76.96
N LEU A 577 -26.83 -17.25 77.14
CA LEU A 577 -26.69 -16.19 76.17
C LEU A 577 -25.53 -16.47 75.27
N TYR A 578 -25.76 -16.46 73.95
CA TYR A 578 -24.77 -16.65 72.89
C TYR A 578 -24.78 -15.45 71.93
N HIS A 579 -23.62 -15.19 71.34
CA HIS A 579 -23.55 -14.26 70.22
C HIS A 579 -22.94 -14.98 69.06
N PHE A 580 -23.54 -14.80 67.85
CA PHE A 580 -23.07 -15.31 66.56
C PHE A 580 -22.73 -14.11 65.64
N ASP A 581 -21.63 -14.18 64.97
CA ASP A 581 -21.24 -13.15 63.99
C ASP A 581 -22.22 -13.12 62.81
N ASN A 582 -22.00 -12.16 61.87
CA ASN A 582 -22.82 -12.03 60.66
C ASN A 582 -22.75 -13.25 59.71
N ASP A 583 -21.78 -14.12 59.91
CA ASP A 583 -21.66 -15.40 59.19
C ASP A 583 -22.27 -16.57 59.98
N GLY A 584 -22.94 -16.30 61.07
CA GLY A 584 -23.52 -17.31 61.93
C GLY A 584 -22.53 -18.07 62.83
N LYS A 585 -21.27 -17.66 62.92
CA LYS A 585 -20.24 -18.33 63.71
C LYS A 585 -20.32 -17.86 65.16
N LEU A 586 -20.29 -18.81 66.11
CA LEU A 586 -20.24 -18.49 67.52
C LEU A 586 -19.02 -17.60 67.83
N SER A 587 -19.28 -16.40 68.34
CA SER A 587 -18.26 -15.52 68.89
C SER A 587 -17.58 -16.15 70.07
N LYS A 588 -16.26 -16.24 70.10
CA LYS A 588 -15.51 -16.83 71.19
C LYS A 588 -14.43 -15.90 71.72
N GLY A 589 -14.23 -15.90 73.01
CA GLY A 589 -13.32 -15.02 73.72
C GLY A 589 -13.98 -13.72 74.15
N LEU A 590 -13.15 -12.65 74.26
CA LEU A 590 -13.68 -11.32 74.55
C LEU A 590 -14.41 -10.81 73.32
N PHE A 591 -15.62 -10.35 73.49
CA PHE A 591 -16.49 -9.76 72.48
C PHE A 591 -17.10 -8.47 73.02
N SER A 592 -17.06 -7.40 72.28
CA SER A 592 -17.65 -6.12 72.61
C SER A 592 -18.58 -5.59 71.56
N ASP A 593 -19.69 -5.00 71.95
CA ASP A 593 -20.63 -4.23 71.17
C ASP A 593 -21.10 -2.99 71.91
N ASP A 594 -22.11 -2.31 71.36
CA ASP A 594 -22.71 -1.13 72.03
C ASP A 594 -23.35 -1.42 73.36
N SER A 595 -23.64 -2.68 73.69
CA SER A 595 -24.27 -3.13 74.93
C SER A 595 -23.26 -3.45 76.07
N GLY A 596 -21.98 -3.70 75.68
CA GLY A 596 -20.90 -3.96 76.65
C GLY A 596 -19.83 -4.91 76.16
N LEU A 597 -18.91 -5.27 77.10
CA LEU A 597 -17.86 -6.26 76.87
C LEU A 597 -18.28 -7.59 77.48
N TYR A 598 -18.15 -8.66 76.78
CA TYR A 598 -18.56 -10.03 77.17
C TYR A 598 -17.37 -10.98 76.97
N TYR A 599 -17.40 -12.12 77.63
CA TYR A 599 -16.57 -13.27 77.34
C TYR A 599 -17.42 -14.47 76.97
N ILE A 600 -17.27 -14.97 75.79
CA ILE A 600 -18.12 -16.04 75.23
C ILE A 600 -17.26 -17.29 75.00
N ASP A 601 -17.71 -18.41 75.48
CA ASP A 601 -17.13 -19.71 75.16
C ASP A 601 -18.20 -20.66 74.55
N LYS A 602 -17.86 -21.92 74.38
CA LYS A 602 -18.80 -22.92 73.84
C LYS A 602 -20.08 -23.13 74.67
N ASN A 603 -20.13 -22.65 75.91
CA ASN A 603 -21.27 -22.76 76.83
C ASN A 603 -22.02 -21.42 76.99
N GLY A 604 -21.73 -20.43 76.17
CA GLY A 604 -22.34 -19.10 76.19
C GLY A 604 -21.51 -18.03 76.88
N ALA A 605 -22.11 -16.86 77.03
CA ALA A 605 -21.50 -15.74 77.75
C ALA A 605 -21.30 -16.09 79.21
N GLN A 606 -20.15 -15.81 79.74
CA GLN A 606 -19.82 -16.06 81.14
C GLN A 606 -20.57 -15.05 82.06
N LYS A 607 -21.22 -15.55 83.05
CA LYS A 607 -22.02 -14.75 84.04
C LYS A 607 -21.51 -15.03 85.40
N ASP A 608 -21.53 -13.99 86.24
CA ASP A 608 -21.11 -14.07 87.66
C ASP A 608 -19.76 -14.79 87.83
N LYS A 609 -18.80 -14.40 86.94
CA LYS A 609 -17.57 -15.19 86.78
C LYS A 609 -16.34 -14.37 86.49
N TRP A 610 -15.28 -14.78 87.13
CA TRP A 610 -13.95 -14.32 86.83
C TRP A 610 -13.41 -15.02 85.55
N VAL A 611 -12.82 -14.24 84.65
CA VAL A 611 -12.19 -14.77 83.45
C VAL A 611 -10.83 -14.09 83.21
N THR A 612 -9.85 -14.90 82.99
CA THR A 612 -8.52 -14.39 82.56
C THR A 612 -8.37 -14.64 81.04
N ALA A 613 -8.19 -13.57 80.32
CA ALA A 613 -7.96 -13.62 78.90
C ALA A 613 -6.60 -12.96 78.59
N GLY A 614 -5.62 -13.79 78.21
CA GLY A 614 -4.24 -13.40 78.15
C GLY A 614 -3.66 -13.06 79.52
N ASP A 615 -3.10 -11.89 79.71
CA ASP A 615 -2.54 -11.33 80.95
C ASP A 615 -3.53 -10.47 81.70
N LYS A 616 -4.76 -10.32 81.21
CA LYS A 616 -5.81 -9.46 81.76
C LYS A 616 -6.90 -10.29 82.44
N THR A 617 -7.37 -9.82 83.57
CA THR A 617 -8.45 -10.46 84.35
C THR A 617 -9.66 -9.55 84.38
N TYR A 618 -10.81 -10.13 84.17
CA TYR A 618 -12.12 -9.49 84.09
C TYR A 618 -13.12 -10.18 85.07
N TYR A 619 -14.15 -9.47 85.46
CA TYR A 619 -15.31 -10.07 86.06
C TYR A 619 -16.56 -9.73 85.28
N PHE A 620 -17.36 -10.72 85.00
CA PHE A 620 -18.62 -10.58 84.27
C PHE A 620 -19.75 -10.73 85.26
N ASP A 621 -20.69 -9.78 85.24
CA ASP A 621 -21.86 -9.75 86.16
C ASP A 621 -22.94 -10.78 85.77
N GLY A 622 -24.08 -10.75 86.48
CA GLY A 622 -25.21 -11.64 86.23
C GLY A 622 -25.86 -11.49 84.84
N ASP A 623 -25.62 -10.35 84.17
CA ASP A 623 -26.03 -10.13 82.78
C ASP A 623 -24.96 -10.57 81.78
N GLY A 624 -23.78 -10.97 82.28
CA GLY A 624 -22.65 -11.40 81.47
C GLY A 624 -21.82 -10.25 80.93
N LYS A 625 -22.01 -9.04 81.47
CA LYS A 625 -21.23 -7.85 81.05
C LYS A 625 -20.02 -7.68 81.97
N ALA A 626 -18.87 -7.32 81.32
CA ALA A 626 -17.70 -6.98 82.08
C ALA A 626 -17.95 -5.72 82.91
N VAL A 627 -17.61 -5.78 84.20
CA VAL A 627 -17.78 -4.66 85.12
C VAL A 627 -16.64 -3.65 84.96
N SER A 628 -16.90 -2.37 85.25
CA SER A 628 -15.91 -1.30 85.31
C SER A 628 -16.09 -0.47 86.60
N GLY A 629 -15.05 0.25 87.00
CA GLY A 629 -15.01 1.02 88.19
C GLY A 629 -14.93 0.14 89.48
N TRP A 630 -15.34 0.66 90.59
CA TRP A 630 -15.39 -0.08 91.89
C TRP A 630 -16.56 -1.04 91.91
N ARG A 631 -16.31 -2.29 92.27
CA ARG A 631 -17.32 -3.37 92.42
C ARG A 631 -17.03 -4.21 93.62
N GLU A 632 -18.09 -4.48 94.41
CA GLU A 632 -18.02 -5.44 95.46
C GLU A 632 -18.43 -6.81 94.89
N ILE A 633 -17.58 -7.80 95.07
CA ILE A 633 -17.76 -9.15 94.57
C ILE A 633 -17.42 -10.09 95.78
N ASP A 634 -18.35 -10.89 96.19
CA ASP A 634 -18.21 -11.79 97.36
C ASP A 634 -17.66 -11.09 98.63
N GLY A 635 -18.17 -9.89 98.91
CA GLY A 635 -17.78 -9.11 100.10
C GLY A 635 -16.39 -8.41 99.96
N THR A 636 -15.77 -8.41 98.78
CA THR A 636 -14.50 -7.78 98.55
C THR A 636 -14.60 -6.71 97.43
N GLU A 637 -14.05 -5.53 97.69
CA GLU A 637 -14.00 -4.44 96.65
C GLU A 637 -12.87 -4.63 95.68
N PHE A 638 -13.18 -4.54 94.40
CA PHE A 638 -12.23 -4.60 93.27
C PHE A 638 -12.42 -3.37 92.41
N TYR A 639 -11.32 -2.94 91.76
CA TYR A 639 -11.36 -1.85 90.83
C TYR A 639 -11.02 -2.37 89.46
N PHE A 640 -11.86 -2.06 88.49
CA PHE A 640 -11.67 -2.36 87.08
C PHE A 640 -11.52 -1.02 86.30
N ASP A 641 -10.56 -0.93 85.49
CA ASP A 641 -10.34 0.27 84.67
C ASP A 641 -11.44 0.47 83.59
N SER A 642 -11.28 1.48 82.77
CA SER A 642 -12.21 1.78 81.67
C SER A 642 -12.23 0.66 80.57
N ASP A 643 -11.20 -0.16 80.53
CA ASP A 643 -11.10 -1.33 79.63
C ASP A 643 -11.61 -2.60 80.34
N HIS A 644 -12.28 -2.46 81.52
CA HIS A 644 -12.84 -3.54 82.31
C HIS A 644 -11.80 -4.51 82.92
N VAL A 645 -10.54 -4.10 82.94
CA VAL A 645 -9.41 -4.96 83.37
C VAL A 645 -9.22 -4.75 84.86
N LEU A 646 -9.19 -5.86 85.63
CA LEU A 646 -8.85 -5.81 87.03
C LEU A 646 -7.50 -5.18 87.29
N GLN A 647 -7.43 -4.18 88.11
CA GLN A 647 -6.21 -3.50 88.45
C GLN A 647 -5.55 -4.15 89.69
N ASN A 648 -4.29 -4.58 89.47
CA ASN A 648 -3.45 -5.17 90.54
C ASN A 648 -2.48 -4.14 91.16
N GLU A 649 -2.47 -2.93 90.66
CA GLU A 649 -1.57 -1.86 91.10
C GLU A 649 -2.36 -0.83 91.91
N ARG A 650 -1.64 0.04 92.59
CA ARG A 650 -2.17 1.10 93.42
C ARG A 650 -3.18 1.98 92.68
N THR A 651 -4.47 1.94 93.07
CA THR A 651 -5.49 2.90 92.64
C THR A 651 -5.94 3.75 93.77
N THR A 652 -6.30 5.00 93.49
CA THR A 652 -6.80 5.92 94.54
C THR A 652 -8.29 6.16 94.35
N ASN A 653 -9.08 5.79 95.37
CA ASN A 653 -10.42 6.35 95.55
C ASN A 653 -10.26 7.67 96.33
N PRO A 654 -11.05 8.75 96.05
CA PRO A 654 -10.96 9.98 96.85
C PRO A 654 -10.96 9.73 98.35
N GLY A 655 -9.76 9.99 98.97
CA GLY A 655 -9.54 9.83 100.40
C GLY A 655 -9.06 8.45 100.88
N LYS A 656 -8.85 7.47 100.02
CA LYS A 656 -8.33 6.15 100.39
C LYS A 656 -7.41 5.57 99.28
N ILE A 657 -6.34 4.89 99.73
CA ILE A 657 -5.43 4.17 98.81
C ILE A 657 -5.60 2.68 99.10
N TYR A 658 -5.86 1.93 98.08
CA TYR A 658 -5.97 0.48 98.11
C TYR A 658 -4.82 -0.19 97.42
N PHE A 659 -4.28 -1.27 97.98
CA PHE A 659 -3.28 -2.15 97.33
C PHE A 659 -3.88 -3.49 97.00
N TYR A 660 -3.85 -3.90 95.76
CA TYR A 660 -4.35 -5.22 95.38
C TYR A 660 -3.12 -6.12 95.07
N GLN A 661 -3.14 -7.28 95.73
CA GLN A 661 -2.15 -8.29 95.48
C GLN A 661 -2.79 -9.38 94.67
N ASN A 662 -2.76 -9.93 93.85
CA ASN A 662 -3.28 -11.08 93.11
C ASN A 662 -4.72 -11.51 93.48
N ARG A 663 -5.50 -11.94 92.50
CA ARG A 663 -6.94 -12.28 92.68
C ARG A 663 -7.24 -13.41 93.69
N ASP A 664 -6.24 -14.25 93.99
CA ASP A 664 -6.39 -15.37 94.88
C ASP A 664 -5.94 -15.11 96.31
N ALA A 665 -5.46 -13.91 96.66
CA ALA A 665 -5.09 -13.49 97.99
C ALA A 665 -6.25 -12.76 98.69
N MET A 666 -6.56 -13.14 99.91
CA MET A 666 -7.57 -12.48 100.68
C MET A 666 -7.15 -11.01 100.90
N ARG A 667 -8.02 -10.11 100.54
CA ARG A 667 -7.73 -8.73 100.31
C ARG A 667 -8.16 -7.86 101.46
N VAL A 668 -7.23 -7.52 102.24
CA VAL A 668 -7.46 -6.56 103.30
C VAL A 668 -7.11 -5.19 102.74
N PRO A 669 -8.08 -4.27 102.69
CA PRO A 669 -7.73 -2.91 102.33
C PRO A 669 -6.79 -2.33 103.37
N VAL A 670 -5.64 -1.89 102.96
CA VAL A 670 -4.70 -1.16 103.81
C VAL A 670 -5.08 0.32 103.70
N TYR A 671 -5.75 0.81 104.80
CA TYR A 671 -6.02 2.25 104.90
C TYR A 671 -4.75 3.00 105.28
N ILE A 672 -4.37 3.93 104.50
CA ILE A 672 -3.35 4.95 104.86
C ILE A 672 -4.09 6.27 104.88
N ASP A 673 -4.31 6.81 106.10
CA ASP A 673 -4.88 8.13 106.30
C ASP A 673 -3.76 9.18 105.98
N TYR A 674 -3.94 9.92 104.90
CA TYR A 674 -3.13 11.12 104.71
C TYR A 674 -3.77 12.28 105.50
N LYS A 675 -3.10 12.68 106.57
CA LYS A 675 -3.37 13.97 107.16
C LYS A 675 -2.83 15.10 106.29
#